data_f80754665389c0276893cbe1caef810a
#
_entry.id   f80754665389c0276893cbe1caef810a
#
_cell.length_a   1.000
_cell.length_b   1.000
_cell.length_c   1.000
_cell.angle_alpha   90.00
_cell.angle_beta   90.00
_cell.angle_gamma   90.00
#
_symmetry.space_group_name_H-M   'P 1'
#
loop_
_entity.id
_entity.type
_entity.pdbx_description
1 polymer ?
#
loop_
_entity_poly.entity_id
_entity_poly.type
_entity_poly.pdbx_seq_one_letter_code
_entity_poly.pdbx_strand_id
1 'polypeptide(L)'
;MTPLSPRRRRLRWTFALLGAAFAVGGVLGVILYQRSRPVAYRPDERPDDITSELARGLPPEAPRPRFTDVTRGAGLAEFRNFAGDRTSQLPEDMGPGLAWGDFDNDGDDDLFLVSAGGALPLPEDRLLPCALLENRGDGTFRRVADFPELRLRGLGAAWGDYDSDGFLDLAVAGYDALVLLRNEGGTGRFTRDPRLPNLPGFWSGVAWGDFDNDRRLDLYVCQYVRYVANDADRDKISDQLGTAVPYTLNPASYAAGLNALFHQQPDGTFRDVAAELKVQNPEGRSLGALWHDLDQDGWLDLYVANDVSDNVWYRNTGGRFEDLSHPALIADYRSAMGLAVGDFDRDGDDDLFVSHWVAQENALYESLLNNPRGSSGAATNSPTASPATTPTSPVPAEARAEPPRRRSPVMFLDVADRRGLGQIALPYVGWGSEFADLDHDGWPDLLVANGSTLEADGPPPKKLQPQELFLFWNQRGEFFHNLAPLHPGLAEKHVSRGLACADYDLDGDLDFAVADLYEGVRLFRNDLATGRWLKVRLRSKNAAGVANGFGDGSTAIAWVNGVPLRRSVTGVSYLSQGSHTLHWGLGTVARVDRLEVRWHAGGTNVFEGVEANAFYELAEDETTLRRLTSGAGPGVASDAGRPASDSRHPVAGQTDGASRDSATAGEALAAAAGAPANPAGDKQRLLQFWNTQRAAMNAMKVERDNARAVRLFREAIELNPRHEDSRYYLGLCLASVGDVDGALAALEGLQQLNPQSHRAWQQWGVVRAQFARNDADLAAAEQALERAHQLNPEETGALLVLGEVALLRGNLKLAEERLAAATHTNPKAVGGFFLRGYLAWKGGDAAAARHWLEQARAALGPDWQPKGATSEGDVKQKQHVETSPLNPFWSAWDGQPEPARTFAALETRLQRPP
;
A
#
# COMPACT_ATOMS: atom_id res chain seq x y z
N MET A 1 86.71 0.65 7.59
CA MET A 1 85.62 -0.17 7.03
C MET A 1 85.98 -0.47 5.58
N THR A 2 86.32 -1.71 5.29
CA THR A 2 86.68 -2.19 3.98
C THR A 2 85.45 -2.21 3.05
N PRO A 3 85.50 -1.64 1.84
CA PRO A 3 84.33 -1.63 0.95
C PRO A 3 83.99 -3.03 0.49
N LEU A 4 82.65 -3.35 0.64
CA LEU A 4 82.16 -4.63 0.21
C LEU A 4 82.37 -4.84 -1.31
N SER A 5 82.78 -6.09 -1.67
CA SER A 5 83.04 -6.46 -3.04
C SER A 5 81.78 -6.28 -3.89
N PRO A 6 81.81 -5.94 -5.19
CA PRO A 6 80.72 -5.67 -6.06
C PRO A 6 79.67 -6.82 -6.06
N ARG A 7 80.10 -8.06 -5.86
CA ARG A 7 79.29 -9.26 -5.81
C ARG A 7 78.42 -9.32 -4.55
N ARG A 8 78.95 -8.89 -3.38
CA ARG A 8 78.21 -8.84 -2.09
C ARG A 8 77.26 -7.65 -2.05
N ARG A 9 77.57 -6.57 -2.78
CA ARG A 9 76.65 -5.43 -2.94
C ARG A 9 75.46 -5.75 -3.82
N ARG A 10 75.68 -6.47 -4.95
CA ARG A 10 74.57 -6.97 -5.79
C ARG A 10 73.68 -7.97 -5.05
N LEU A 11 74.26 -8.89 -4.31
CA LEU A 11 73.50 -9.88 -3.55
C LEU A 11 72.63 -9.20 -2.47
N ARG A 12 73.12 -8.20 -1.75
CA ARG A 12 72.28 -7.43 -0.79
C ARG A 12 71.16 -6.68 -1.46
N TRP A 13 71.35 -6.07 -2.62
CA TRP A 13 70.31 -5.41 -3.39
C TRP A 13 69.29 -6.41 -3.93
N THR A 14 69.70 -7.55 -4.35
CA THR A 14 68.78 -8.62 -4.80
C THR A 14 67.92 -9.13 -3.64
N PHE A 15 68.50 -9.33 -2.47
CA PHE A 15 67.69 -9.71 -1.27
C PHE A 15 66.79 -8.59 -0.77
N ALA A 16 67.22 -7.33 -0.86
CA ALA A 16 66.38 -6.20 -0.52
C ALA A 16 65.21 -6.04 -1.48
N LEU A 17 65.42 -6.22 -2.80
CA LEU A 17 64.34 -6.22 -3.82
C LEU A 17 63.40 -7.39 -3.66
N LEU A 18 63.90 -8.62 -3.38
CA LEU A 18 63.06 -9.77 -3.09
C LEU A 18 62.25 -9.59 -1.83
N GLY A 19 62.82 -9.02 -0.77
CA GLY A 19 62.14 -8.68 0.46
C GLY A 19 61.02 -7.62 0.24
N ALA A 20 61.30 -6.58 -0.55
CA ALA A 20 60.33 -5.58 -0.94
C ALA A 20 59.19 -6.16 -1.80
N ALA A 21 59.54 -7.04 -2.77
CA ALA A 21 58.55 -7.71 -3.59
C ALA A 21 57.62 -8.65 -2.75
N PHE A 22 58.24 -9.32 -1.75
CA PHE A 22 57.48 -10.17 -0.83
C PHE A 22 56.56 -9.37 0.10
N ALA A 23 57.02 -8.22 0.57
CA ALA A 23 56.21 -7.28 1.37
C ALA A 23 55.06 -6.69 0.55
N VAL A 24 55.31 -6.26 -0.67
CA VAL A 24 54.27 -5.79 -1.59
C VAL A 24 53.29 -6.90 -1.95
N GLY A 25 53.79 -8.12 -2.22
CA GLY A 25 52.96 -9.31 -2.46
C GLY A 25 52.12 -9.69 -1.25
N GLY A 26 52.65 -9.54 -0.04
CA GLY A 26 51.92 -9.77 1.22
C GLY A 26 50.80 -8.73 1.45
N VAL A 27 51.11 -7.44 1.18
CA VAL A 27 50.09 -6.37 1.29
C VAL A 27 48.98 -6.54 0.23
N LEU A 28 49.37 -6.86 -1.00
CA LEU A 28 48.42 -7.17 -2.08
C LEU A 28 47.58 -8.41 -1.72
N GLY A 29 48.20 -9.44 -1.18
CA GLY A 29 47.52 -10.65 -0.70
C GLY A 29 46.50 -10.35 0.41
N VAL A 30 46.86 -9.48 1.37
CA VAL A 30 45.94 -9.03 2.44
C VAL A 30 44.81 -8.17 1.87
N ILE A 31 45.08 -7.27 0.93
CA ILE A 31 44.07 -6.46 0.27
C ILE A 31 43.12 -7.34 -0.56
N LEU A 32 43.69 -8.29 -1.32
CA LEU A 32 42.87 -9.24 -2.09
C LEU A 32 42.06 -10.17 -1.18
N TYR A 33 42.66 -10.62 -0.06
CA TYR A 33 41.98 -11.42 0.95
C TYR A 33 40.87 -10.66 1.66
N GLN A 34 41.08 -9.38 1.98
CA GLN A 34 40.02 -8.52 2.54
C GLN A 34 38.91 -8.21 1.52
N ARG A 35 39.25 -8.08 0.23
CA ARG A 35 38.29 -7.90 -0.85
C ARG A 35 37.59 -9.20 -1.26
N SER A 36 38.17 -10.35 -1.04
CA SER A 36 37.58 -11.67 -1.31
C SER A 36 36.84 -12.26 -0.13
N ARG A 37 36.83 -11.61 1.03
CA ARG A 37 35.92 -12.03 2.09
C ARG A 37 34.50 -11.78 1.59
N PRO A 38 33.62 -12.79 1.55
CA PRO A 38 32.21 -12.54 1.35
C PRO A 38 31.83 -11.50 2.41
N VAL A 39 31.27 -10.39 1.97
CA VAL A 39 30.64 -9.43 2.87
C VAL A 39 29.57 -10.23 3.56
N ALA A 40 29.74 -10.52 4.86
CA ALA A 40 28.70 -11.17 5.61
C ALA A 40 27.46 -10.27 5.47
N TYR A 41 26.35 -10.82 4.98
CA TYR A 41 25.05 -10.14 4.94
C TYR A 41 24.83 -9.56 6.33
N ARG A 42 24.83 -8.24 6.41
CA ARG A 42 24.38 -7.51 7.60
C ARG A 42 22.92 -7.19 7.34
N PRO A 43 22.03 -7.50 8.26
CA PRO A 43 20.61 -7.15 8.13
C PRO A 43 20.36 -5.67 7.84
N ASP A 44 21.34 -4.81 8.14
CA ASP A 44 21.33 -3.35 7.98
C ASP A 44 21.95 -2.87 6.65
N GLU A 45 22.63 -3.72 5.91
CA GLU A 45 23.06 -3.39 4.55
C GLU A 45 21.88 -3.70 3.63
N ARG A 46 21.33 -2.64 3.02
CA ARG A 46 20.38 -2.81 1.91
C ARG A 46 20.98 -3.86 0.96
N PRO A 47 20.33 -4.99 0.70
CA PRO A 47 20.64 -5.66 -0.53
C PRO A 47 20.42 -4.60 -1.61
N ASP A 48 21.38 -4.42 -2.52
CA ASP A 48 21.12 -3.65 -3.75
C ASP A 48 20.01 -4.40 -4.47
N ASP A 49 18.77 -4.02 -4.12
CA ASP A 49 17.56 -4.74 -4.49
C ASP A 49 17.29 -4.53 -5.96
N ILE A 50 16.83 -5.59 -6.60
CA ILE A 50 16.15 -5.54 -7.92
C ILE A 50 15.14 -4.40 -7.97
N THR A 51 14.47 -4.09 -6.85
CA THR A 51 13.52 -3.00 -6.71
C THR A 51 14.17 -1.61 -6.74
N SER A 52 15.40 -1.42 -6.26
CA SER A 52 16.09 -0.11 -6.33
C SER A 52 16.55 0.23 -7.75
N GLU A 53 16.78 -0.77 -8.61
CA GLU A 53 17.11 -0.58 -10.02
C GLU A 53 15.88 -0.51 -10.94
N LEU A 54 14.74 -1.05 -10.50
CA LEU A 54 13.43 -0.88 -11.12
C LEU A 54 12.74 0.42 -10.70
N ALA A 55 13.22 1.09 -9.64
CA ALA A 55 12.72 2.39 -9.26
C ALA A 55 12.92 3.36 -10.43
N ARG A 56 11.82 3.88 -10.96
CA ARG A 56 11.85 4.96 -11.93
C ARG A 56 12.68 6.07 -11.34
N GLY A 57 13.64 6.61 -12.10
CA GLY A 57 14.39 7.78 -11.67
C GLY A 57 13.42 8.88 -11.31
N LEU A 58 13.69 9.59 -10.21
CA LEU A 58 12.85 10.71 -9.79
C LEU A 58 12.74 11.72 -10.94
N PRO A 59 11.52 12.13 -11.31
CA PRO A 59 11.34 13.15 -12.32
C PRO A 59 11.93 14.48 -11.85
N PRO A 60 12.38 15.37 -12.77
CA PRO A 60 13.02 16.62 -12.37
C PRO A 60 12.17 17.54 -11.51
N GLU A 61 10.85 17.43 -11.60
CA GLU A 61 9.86 18.18 -10.84
C GLU A 61 9.62 17.65 -9.42
N ALA A 62 10.11 16.44 -9.09
CA ALA A 62 9.91 15.85 -7.76
C ALA A 62 10.44 16.79 -6.66
N PRO A 63 9.65 17.11 -5.65
CA PRO A 63 10.07 17.98 -4.56
C PRO A 63 11.16 17.28 -3.73
N ARG A 64 12.01 18.07 -3.11
CA ARG A 64 12.91 17.55 -2.08
C ARG A 64 12.23 17.65 -0.74
N PRO A 65 11.97 16.54 -0.05
CA PRO A 65 11.27 16.57 1.23
C PRO A 65 12.02 17.44 2.23
N ARG A 66 11.27 18.30 2.91
CA ARG A 66 11.76 19.20 3.96
C ARG A 66 10.86 19.03 5.16
N PHE A 67 11.29 18.24 6.10
CA PHE A 67 10.60 18.02 7.36
C PHE A 67 11.57 18.26 8.51
N THR A 68 11.09 18.85 9.56
CA THR A 68 11.89 19.02 10.78
C THR A 68 11.31 18.14 11.88
N ASP A 69 12.12 17.24 12.42
CA ASP A 69 11.74 16.53 13.66
C ASP A 69 11.73 17.55 14.81
N VAL A 70 10.54 17.93 15.23
CA VAL A 70 10.30 18.90 16.31
C VAL A 70 9.96 18.22 17.64
N THR A 71 9.96 16.90 17.71
CA THR A 71 9.56 16.09 18.88
C THR A 71 10.10 16.63 20.22
N ARG A 72 11.39 16.94 20.25
CA ARG A 72 12.02 17.49 21.45
C ARG A 72 11.60 18.94 21.71
N GLY A 73 11.56 19.76 20.67
CA GLY A 73 11.17 21.18 20.75
C GLY A 73 9.72 21.34 21.17
N ALA A 74 8.85 20.49 20.65
CA ALA A 74 7.43 20.45 20.95
C ALA A 74 7.10 19.87 22.33
N GLY A 75 8.07 19.35 23.10
CA GLY A 75 7.83 18.83 24.45
C GLY A 75 7.39 17.37 24.51
N LEU A 76 7.47 16.61 23.42
CA LEU A 76 6.96 15.25 23.29
C LEU A 76 8.01 14.17 23.65
N ALA A 77 9.28 14.52 23.70
CA ALA A 77 10.38 13.58 23.81
C ALA A 77 10.43 12.75 25.12
N GLU A 78 9.65 13.13 26.14
CA GLU A 78 9.58 12.39 27.40
C GLU A 78 8.49 11.31 27.40
N PHE A 79 7.58 11.32 26.44
CA PHE A 79 6.56 10.28 26.33
C PHE A 79 7.20 8.93 26.02
N ARG A 80 6.80 7.91 26.77
CA ARG A 80 7.17 6.51 26.57
C ARG A 80 5.91 5.67 26.58
N ASN A 81 5.87 4.64 25.76
CA ASN A 81 4.66 3.86 25.55
C ASN A 81 4.79 2.36 25.89
N PHE A 82 5.97 1.90 26.36
CA PHE A 82 6.16 0.49 26.69
C PHE A 82 7.05 0.30 27.93
N ALA A 83 6.56 -0.44 28.95
CA ALA A 83 7.27 -0.78 30.16
C ALA A 83 7.74 -2.25 30.17
N GLY A 84 8.91 -2.48 30.75
CA GLY A 84 9.48 -3.82 30.91
C GLY A 84 10.08 -4.39 29.62
N ASP A 85 10.44 -5.67 29.69
CA ASP A 85 11.05 -6.40 28.57
C ASP A 85 9.98 -7.14 27.78
N ARG A 86 9.96 -7.00 26.46
CA ARG A 86 9.07 -7.70 25.56
C ARG A 86 9.15 -9.22 25.74
N THR A 87 8.01 -9.89 25.78
CA THR A 87 7.89 -11.33 26.00
C THR A 87 7.47 -12.15 24.79
N SER A 88 7.48 -11.54 23.59
CA SER A 88 7.10 -12.18 22.33
C SER A 88 5.65 -12.68 22.33
N GLN A 89 4.75 -11.81 22.75
CA GLN A 89 3.32 -12.06 22.82
C GLN A 89 2.59 -11.05 21.91
N LEU A 90 1.61 -11.51 21.12
CA LEU A 90 0.94 -10.69 20.12
C LEU A 90 0.38 -9.35 20.62
N PRO A 91 -0.23 -9.24 21.82
CA PRO A 91 -0.72 -7.97 22.33
C PRO A 91 0.37 -6.91 22.59
N GLU A 92 1.62 -7.31 22.69
CA GLU A 92 2.74 -6.38 22.94
C GLU A 92 3.20 -5.66 21.67
N ASP A 93 2.85 -6.18 20.48
CA ASP A 93 3.42 -5.79 19.21
C ASP A 93 2.46 -4.98 18.30
N MET A 94 1.15 -4.95 18.61
CA MET A 94 0.14 -4.43 17.70
C MET A 94 -0.16 -2.93 17.85
N GLY A 95 0.10 -2.30 18.99
CA GLY A 95 -0.05 -0.85 19.21
C GLY A 95 1.28 -0.13 19.17
N PRO A 96 1.31 1.19 19.43
CA PRO A 96 0.17 2.05 19.72
C PRO A 96 -0.30 2.90 18.53
N GLY A 97 -1.51 3.48 18.67
CA GLY A 97 -2.02 4.57 17.84
C GLY A 97 -1.86 5.96 18.47
N LEU A 98 -2.43 6.96 17.79
CA LEU A 98 -2.54 8.35 18.24
C LEU A 98 -3.78 9.02 17.62
N ALA A 99 -4.25 10.15 18.20
CA ALA A 99 -5.40 10.86 17.64
C ALA A 99 -5.26 12.38 17.80
N TRP A 100 -5.45 13.10 16.68
CA TRP A 100 -5.53 14.55 16.65
C TRP A 100 -6.97 15.02 16.85
N GLY A 101 -7.18 16.08 17.61
CA GLY A 101 -8.50 16.70 17.78
C GLY A 101 -8.49 17.88 18.74
N ASP A 102 -9.20 18.92 18.42
CA ASP A 102 -9.39 20.15 19.21
C ASP A 102 -10.39 19.87 20.34
N PHE A 103 -9.91 19.35 21.48
CA PHE A 103 -10.78 18.91 22.56
C PHE A 103 -11.37 20.06 23.37
N ASP A 104 -10.78 21.26 23.35
CA ASP A 104 -11.21 22.42 24.12
C ASP A 104 -11.77 23.56 23.26
N ASN A 105 -11.84 23.36 21.93
CA ASN A 105 -12.38 24.28 20.94
C ASN A 105 -11.62 25.63 20.87
N ASP A 106 -10.33 25.65 21.16
CA ASP A 106 -9.54 26.86 21.07
C ASP A 106 -9.02 27.16 19.65
N GLY A 107 -9.12 26.19 18.75
CA GLY A 107 -8.88 26.33 17.30
C GLY A 107 -7.67 25.64 16.79
N ASP A 108 -6.82 25.05 17.62
CA ASP A 108 -5.73 24.19 17.23
C ASP A 108 -6.00 22.71 17.60
N ASP A 109 -5.31 21.79 16.91
CA ASP A 109 -5.51 20.38 17.19
C ASP A 109 -4.57 19.92 18.32
N ASP A 110 -5.15 19.24 19.31
CA ASP A 110 -4.47 18.59 20.41
C ASP A 110 -4.11 17.16 20.06
N LEU A 111 -3.20 16.56 20.82
CA LEU A 111 -2.67 15.24 20.54
C LEU A 111 -2.93 14.25 21.69
N PHE A 112 -3.71 13.22 21.40
CA PHE A 112 -3.83 12.06 22.29
C PHE A 112 -2.87 10.95 21.87
N LEU A 113 -2.03 10.50 22.80
CA LEU A 113 -1.04 9.44 22.62
C LEU A 113 -1.48 8.18 23.37
N VAL A 114 -1.72 7.11 22.60
CA VAL A 114 -1.99 5.79 23.18
C VAL A 114 -0.69 5.18 23.67
N SER A 115 -0.74 4.53 24.83
CA SER A 115 0.37 3.74 25.34
C SER A 115 0.11 2.24 25.14
N ALA A 116 1.05 1.51 24.53
CA ALA A 116 1.03 0.05 24.49
C ALA A 116 1.21 -0.57 25.88
N GLY A 117 1.43 0.26 26.88
CA GLY A 117 1.46 -0.08 28.31
C GLY A 117 2.73 -0.80 28.73
N GLY A 118 3.00 -1.96 28.18
CA GLY A 118 4.19 -2.74 28.52
C GLY A 118 3.99 -4.24 28.39
N ALA A 119 5.01 -4.99 28.79
CA ALA A 119 5.06 -6.43 28.70
C ALA A 119 3.83 -7.11 29.34
N LEU A 120 3.34 -8.19 28.70
CA LEU A 120 2.08 -8.83 29.06
C LEU A 120 2.03 -9.32 30.54
N PRO A 121 3.12 -9.81 31.16
CA PRO A 121 3.10 -10.22 32.57
C PRO A 121 3.02 -9.08 33.58
N LEU A 122 3.21 -7.80 33.15
CA LEU A 122 3.16 -6.68 34.10
C LEU A 122 1.73 -6.44 34.60
N PRO A 123 1.55 -6.16 35.88
CA PRO A 123 0.27 -5.72 36.41
C PRO A 123 -0.07 -4.30 35.93
N GLU A 124 -1.34 -3.93 35.96
CA GLU A 124 -1.86 -2.68 35.41
C GLU A 124 -1.17 -1.43 36.01
N ASP A 125 -0.92 -1.42 37.30
CA ASP A 125 -0.24 -0.31 38.01
C ASP A 125 1.23 -0.07 37.61
N ARG A 126 1.81 -1.01 36.84
CA ARG A 126 3.18 -0.93 36.31
C ARG A 126 3.20 -0.56 34.82
N LEU A 127 2.04 -0.52 34.13
CA LEU A 127 1.96 -0.09 32.76
C LEU A 127 2.22 1.41 32.63
N LEU A 128 2.74 1.83 31.47
CA LEU A 128 2.86 3.25 31.16
C LEU A 128 1.48 3.82 30.76
N PRO A 129 1.12 5.02 31.25
CA PRO A 129 -0.16 5.63 30.94
C PRO A 129 -0.19 6.26 29.54
N CYS A 130 -1.38 6.35 28.95
CA CYS A 130 -1.67 7.24 27.84
C CYS A 130 -1.46 8.70 28.22
N ALA A 131 -1.40 9.60 27.23
CA ALA A 131 -1.23 11.03 27.49
C ALA A 131 -2.14 11.85 26.58
N LEU A 132 -2.85 12.81 27.17
CA LEU A 132 -3.47 13.92 26.44
C LEU A 132 -2.52 15.11 26.54
N LEU A 133 -2.23 15.72 25.41
CA LEU A 133 -1.28 16.81 25.21
C LEU A 133 -2.04 17.98 24.56
N GLU A 134 -2.24 19.03 25.32
CA GLU A 134 -2.84 20.28 24.87
C GLU A 134 -1.81 21.03 24.01
N ASN A 135 -2.18 21.41 22.82
CA ASN A 135 -1.45 22.35 21.97
C ASN A 135 -1.52 23.75 22.61
N ARG A 136 -0.50 24.55 22.47
CA ARG A 136 -0.42 25.88 23.07
C ARG A 136 -0.45 27.00 22.05
N GLY A 137 -0.69 26.64 20.78
CA GLY A 137 -0.64 27.58 19.69
C GLY A 137 0.73 28.21 19.41
N ASP A 138 1.79 27.73 20.08
CA ASP A 138 3.17 28.22 19.90
C ASP A 138 4.12 27.13 19.37
N GLY A 139 3.54 26.01 18.85
CA GLY A 139 4.28 24.86 18.37
C GLY A 139 4.77 23.92 19.46
N THR A 140 4.30 24.11 20.72
CA THR A 140 4.64 23.28 21.86
C THR A 140 3.41 22.67 22.52
N PHE A 141 3.58 21.51 23.13
CA PHE A 141 2.50 20.79 23.80
C PHE A 141 2.71 20.78 25.32
N ARG A 142 1.60 20.76 26.03
CA ARG A 142 1.57 20.59 27.48
C ARG A 142 0.72 19.38 27.84
N ARG A 143 1.26 18.48 28.68
CA ARG A 143 0.44 17.38 29.19
C ARG A 143 -0.71 17.92 30.05
N VAL A 144 -1.94 17.49 29.72
CA VAL A 144 -3.14 17.86 30.46
C VAL A 144 -3.11 17.19 31.83
N ALA A 145 -3.03 18.00 32.91
CA ALA A 145 -2.82 17.48 34.26
C ALA A 145 -4.07 16.82 34.87
N ASP A 146 -5.26 17.31 34.47
CA ASP A 146 -6.54 16.83 34.98
C ASP A 146 -7.09 15.65 34.17
N PHE A 147 -6.39 15.23 33.10
CA PHE A 147 -6.73 14.04 32.35
C PHE A 147 -6.55 12.78 33.23
N PRO A 148 -7.51 11.84 33.27
CA PRO A 148 -7.42 10.65 34.11
C PRO A 148 -6.22 9.78 33.73
N GLU A 149 -5.54 9.23 34.73
CA GLU A 149 -4.42 8.33 34.49
C GLU A 149 -4.91 7.00 33.87
N LEU A 150 -4.84 6.90 32.54
CA LEU A 150 -5.32 5.76 31.76
C LEU A 150 -4.17 4.78 31.51
N ARG A 151 -4.07 3.73 32.32
CA ARG A 151 -3.10 2.64 32.21
C ARG A 151 -3.76 1.42 31.59
N LEU A 152 -3.36 1.09 30.39
CA LEU A 152 -3.87 -0.08 29.65
C LEU A 152 -2.85 -0.53 28.60
N ARG A 153 -3.06 -1.69 28.00
CA ARG A 153 -2.33 -2.09 26.80
C ARG A 153 -3.10 -1.59 25.58
N GLY A 154 -2.89 -0.30 25.31
CA GLY A 154 -3.64 0.43 24.32
C GLY A 154 -3.24 0.09 22.90
N LEU A 155 -4.22 0.16 22.04
CA LEU A 155 -4.07 0.00 20.61
C LEU A 155 -4.57 1.24 19.88
N GLY A 156 -5.89 1.41 19.74
CA GLY A 156 -6.50 2.47 18.98
C GLY A 156 -7.21 3.54 19.81
N ALA A 157 -7.37 4.72 19.25
CA ALA A 157 -8.16 5.81 19.81
C ALA A 157 -8.86 6.60 18.70
N ALA A 158 -10.06 7.15 19.02
CA ALA A 158 -10.79 8.04 18.12
C ALA A 158 -11.60 9.07 18.92
N TRP A 159 -11.57 10.31 18.45
CA TRP A 159 -12.36 11.42 18.93
C TRP A 159 -13.75 11.43 18.27
N GLY A 160 -14.78 11.79 19.00
CA GLY A 160 -16.13 12.00 18.48
C GLY A 160 -17.02 12.65 19.55
N ASP A 161 -17.82 13.65 19.18
CA ASP A 161 -18.79 14.30 20.07
C ASP A 161 -20.06 13.43 20.15
N TYR A 162 -19.97 12.32 20.93
CA TYR A 162 -21.08 11.38 20.97
C TYR A 162 -22.28 11.86 21.79
N ASP A 163 -22.09 12.74 22.79
CA ASP A 163 -23.20 13.26 23.59
C ASP A 163 -23.74 14.61 23.08
N SER A 164 -23.18 15.08 21.98
CA SER A 164 -23.62 16.26 21.25
C SER A 164 -23.55 17.57 22.08
N ASP A 165 -22.60 17.64 23.02
CA ASP A 165 -22.39 18.84 23.81
C ASP A 165 -21.48 19.88 23.13
N GLY A 166 -20.84 19.51 22.01
CA GLY A 166 -19.98 20.36 21.20
C GLY A 166 -18.50 20.26 21.56
N PHE A 167 -18.10 19.31 22.40
CA PHE A 167 -16.73 18.99 22.71
C PHE A 167 -16.40 17.56 22.32
N LEU A 168 -15.19 17.32 21.84
CA LEU A 168 -14.76 15.98 21.45
C LEU A 168 -14.58 15.07 22.66
N ASP A 169 -15.24 13.92 22.64
CA ASP A 169 -15.07 12.80 23.56
C ASP A 169 -14.11 11.78 22.98
N LEU A 170 -13.61 10.85 23.81
CA LEU A 170 -12.56 9.94 23.41
C LEU A 170 -12.92 8.47 23.64
N ALA A 171 -12.90 7.67 22.56
CA ALA A 171 -12.93 6.22 22.65
C ALA A 171 -11.51 5.65 22.56
N VAL A 172 -11.15 4.72 23.46
CA VAL A 172 -9.85 4.06 23.50
C VAL A 172 -10.02 2.55 23.58
N ALA A 173 -9.40 1.83 22.64
CA ALA A 173 -9.37 0.37 22.59
C ALA A 173 -8.00 -0.19 22.95
N GLY A 174 -8.00 -1.42 23.48
CA GLY A 174 -6.78 -2.11 23.86
C GLY A 174 -7.02 -3.57 24.21
N TYR A 175 -5.95 -4.25 24.57
CA TYR A 175 -6.05 -5.62 25.06
C TYR A 175 -6.70 -5.64 26.44
N ASP A 176 -7.85 -6.35 26.56
CA ASP A 176 -8.75 -6.39 27.72
C ASP A 176 -9.29 -5.02 28.18
N ALA A 177 -9.33 -4.03 27.25
CA ALA A 177 -9.81 -2.69 27.56
C ALA A 177 -10.58 -2.07 26.40
N LEU A 178 -11.79 -1.55 26.69
CA LEU A 178 -12.55 -0.65 25.84
C LEU A 178 -13.10 0.46 26.74
N VAL A 179 -12.70 1.70 26.47
CA VAL A 179 -12.96 2.84 27.36
C VAL A 179 -13.56 3.98 26.57
N LEU A 180 -14.67 4.52 27.06
CA LEU A 180 -15.24 5.79 26.61
C LEU A 180 -14.98 6.83 27.68
N LEU A 181 -14.38 7.94 27.29
CA LEU A 181 -14.07 9.08 28.15
C LEU A 181 -14.88 10.28 27.66
N ARG A 182 -15.78 10.77 28.50
CA ARG A 182 -16.56 11.98 28.26
C ARG A 182 -15.75 13.23 28.63
N ASN A 183 -15.70 14.18 27.73
CA ASN A 183 -15.12 15.49 27.95
C ASN A 183 -16.04 16.36 28.84
N GLU A 184 -15.49 16.99 29.84
CA GLU A 184 -16.25 17.89 30.74
C GLU A 184 -16.16 19.35 30.26
N GLY A 185 -16.64 19.60 29.02
CA GLY A 185 -16.75 20.94 28.45
C GLY A 185 -15.40 21.61 28.14
N GLY A 186 -14.45 20.91 27.55
CA GLY A 186 -13.16 21.44 27.11
C GLY A 186 -12.19 21.84 28.23
N THR A 187 -12.44 21.42 29.46
CA THR A 187 -11.61 21.83 30.63
C THR A 187 -10.36 20.95 30.82
N GLY A 188 -10.11 20.01 29.93
CA GLY A 188 -9.06 19.00 30.10
C GLY A 188 -9.41 17.89 31.09
N ARG A 189 -10.60 17.97 31.70
CA ARG A 189 -11.13 16.93 32.58
C ARG A 189 -11.99 15.98 31.80
N PHE A 190 -11.68 14.70 31.89
CA PHE A 190 -12.43 13.62 31.27
C PHE A 190 -12.91 12.63 32.32
N THR A 191 -14.12 12.10 32.14
CA THR A 191 -14.68 11.09 33.04
C THR A 191 -15.03 9.83 32.23
N ARG A 192 -14.74 8.65 32.82
CA ARG A 192 -15.12 7.38 32.19
C ARG A 192 -16.65 7.26 32.14
N ASP A 193 -17.20 7.07 30.94
CA ASP A 193 -18.63 6.92 30.75
C ASP A 193 -19.04 5.45 30.87
N PRO A 194 -19.88 5.10 31.87
CA PRO A 194 -20.34 3.73 32.08
C PRO A 194 -21.39 3.27 31.05
N ARG A 195 -21.89 4.16 30.18
CA ARG A 195 -22.85 3.80 29.12
C ARG A 195 -22.23 2.87 28.07
N LEU A 196 -20.91 2.95 27.87
CA LEU A 196 -20.16 1.94 27.15
C LEU A 196 -19.49 0.99 28.16
N PRO A 197 -19.88 -0.30 28.22
CA PRO A 197 -19.29 -1.24 29.17
C PRO A 197 -17.84 -1.53 28.80
N ASN A 198 -16.95 -1.61 29.82
CA ASN A 198 -15.61 -2.13 29.62
C ASN A 198 -15.68 -3.64 29.36
N LEU A 199 -15.47 -4.04 28.11
CA LEU A 199 -15.57 -5.44 27.68
C LEU A 199 -14.16 -6.06 27.59
N PRO A 200 -13.96 -7.26 28.15
CA PRO A 200 -12.71 -7.99 27.93
C PRO A 200 -12.60 -8.42 26.48
N GLY A 201 -11.38 -8.43 25.95
CA GLY A 201 -11.12 -8.83 24.58
C GLY A 201 -9.91 -8.13 23.99
N PHE A 202 -9.51 -8.54 22.80
CA PHE A 202 -8.42 -7.89 22.08
C PHE A 202 -9.02 -6.85 21.12
N TRP A 203 -9.41 -5.70 21.65
CA TRP A 203 -10.01 -4.60 20.90
C TRP A 203 -8.89 -3.80 20.24
N SER A 204 -9.00 -3.63 18.93
CA SER A 204 -7.97 -2.97 18.09
C SER A 204 -8.42 -1.57 17.64
N GLY A 205 -9.03 -1.46 16.48
CA GLY A 205 -9.49 -0.19 15.93
C GLY A 205 -10.86 0.23 16.45
N VAL A 206 -11.06 1.54 16.55
CA VAL A 206 -12.34 2.19 16.88
C VAL A 206 -12.66 3.22 15.81
N ALA A 207 -13.93 3.34 15.42
CA ALA A 207 -14.37 4.29 14.41
C ALA A 207 -15.78 4.82 14.73
N TRP A 208 -15.90 6.14 14.82
CA TRP A 208 -17.19 6.82 14.96
C TRP A 208 -17.84 7.05 13.61
N GLY A 209 -19.18 6.93 13.55
CA GLY A 209 -19.96 7.24 12.36
C GLY A 209 -21.45 7.13 12.64
N ASP A 210 -22.26 7.96 12.00
CA ASP A 210 -23.73 7.93 12.06
C ASP A 210 -24.25 7.04 10.92
N PHE A 211 -24.39 5.72 11.17
CA PHE A 211 -24.71 4.76 10.11
C PHE A 211 -26.18 4.79 9.67
N ASP A 212 -27.09 5.32 10.49
CA ASP A 212 -28.52 5.33 10.19
C ASP A 212 -29.09 6.74 9.95
N ASN A 213 -28.22 7.74 9.83
CA ASN A 213 -28.52 9.15 9.54
C ASN A 213 -29.45 9.78 10.57
N ASP A 214 -29.32 9.38 11.84
CA ASP A 214 -30.14 9.92 12.91
C ASP A 214 -29.44 11.06 13.70
N ARG A 215 -28.24 11.45 13.24
CA ARG A 215 -27.38 12.51 13.79
C ARG A 215 -26.84 12.23 15.18
N ARG A 216 -26.72 10.98 15.54
CA ARG A 216 -25.99 10.50 16.72
C ARG A 216 -24.84 9.64 16.25
N LEU A 217 -23.69 9.80 16.86
CA LEU A 217 -22.54 8.99 16.53
C LEU A 217 -22.65 7.60 17.12
N ASP A 218 -22.48 6.61 16.26
CA ASP A 218 -22.36 5.20 16.60
C ASP A 218 -20.89 4.81 16.62
N LEU A 219 -20.54 3.77 17.40
CA LEU A 219 -19.17 3.32 17.54
C LEU A 219 -18.98 1.91 17.01
N TYR A 220 -18.21 1.77 15.95
CA TYR A 220 -17.74 0.44 15.52
C TYR A 220 -16.39 0.13 16.15
N VAL A 221 -16.27 -1.09 16.71
CA VAL A 221 -15.06 -1.53 17.41
C VAL A 221 -14.61 -2.87 16.84
N CYS A 222 -13.38 -2.91 16.34
CA CYS A 222 -12.75 -4.12 15.83
C CYS A 222 -12.26 -5.00 16.97
N GLN A 223 -12.51 -6.30 16.89
CA GLN A 223 -11.91 -7.29 17.77
C GLN A 223 -10.97 -8.20 16.97
N TYR A 224 -9.69 -8.17 17.30
CA TYR A 224 -8.66 -8.83 16.50
C TYR A 224 -8.76 -10.37 16.59
N VAL A 225 -8.29 -10.92 17.69
CA VAL A 225 -8.32 -12.37 17.92
C VAL A 225 -8.74 -12.69 19.36
N ARG A 226 -9.23 -13.90 19.57
CA ARG A 226 -9.47 -14.45 20.92
C ARG A 226 -8.14 -14.96 21.47
N TYR A 227 -7.32 -14.01 21.90
CA TYR A 227 -5.97 -14.30 22.36
C TYR A 227 -5.99 -14.98 23.73
N VAL A 228 -5.16 -16.01 23.86
CA VAL A 228 -4.91 -16.68 25.15
C VAL A 228 -3.39 -16.73 25.35
N ALA A 229 -2.91 -16.00 26.33
CA ALA A 229 -1.50 -16.02 26.69
C ALA A 229 -1.09 -17.42 27.19
N ASN A 230 -0.06 -17.99 26.57
CA ASN A 230 0.46 -19.30 26.94
C ASN A 230 1.98 -19.35 26.77
N ASP A 231 2.70 -19.25 27.88
CA ASP A 231 4.16 -19.32 27.86
C ASP A 231 4.72 -20.63 27.33
N ALA A 232 3.97 -21.75 27.43
CA ALA A 232 4.38 -23.06 26.91
C ALA A 232 4.39 -23.10 25.37
N ASP A 233 3.75 -22.15 24.71
CA ASP A 233 3.70 -22.08 23.25
C ASP A 233 4.74 -21.10 22.67
N ARG A 234 5.47 -20.37 23.51
CA ARG A 234 6.46 -19.35 23.09
C ARG A 234 7.54 -19.90 22.17
N ASP A 235 8.03 -21.09 22.45
CA ASP A 235 9.09 -21.72 21.68
C ASP A 235 8.58 -22.52 20.46
N LYS A 236 7.26 -22.58 20.27
CA LYS A 236 6.67 -23.24 19.10
C LYS A 236 6.76 -22.30 17.90
N ILE A 237 7.13 -22.86 16.77
CA ILE A 237 7.14 -22.15 15.49
C ILE A 237 5.88 -22.53 14.70
N SER A 238 5.26 -21.55 14.10
CA SER A 238 4.15 -21.72 13.16
C SER A 238 4.47 -21.08 11.82
N ASP A 239 3.72 -21.43 10.81
CA ASP A 239 3.83 -20.82 9.48
C ASP A 239 2.76 -19.73 9.34
N GLN A 240 3.20 -18.53 8.97
CA GLN A 240 2.31 -17.43 8.58
C GLN A 240 2.62 -17.07 7.14
N LEU A 241 1.77 -17.48 6.22
CA LEU A 241 1.89 -17.18 4.78
C LEU A 241 3.27 -17.52 4.20
N GLY A 242 3.84 -18.65 4.60
CA GLY A 242 5.16 -19.11 4.16
C GLY A 242 6.34 -18.61 4.98
N THR A 243 6.10 -17.79 6.01
CA THR A 243 7.13 -17.27 6.92
C THR A 243 7.03 -17.97 8.27
N ALA A 244 8.17 -18.49 8.76
CA ALA A 244 8.25 -19.11 10.08
C ALA A 244 8.24 -18.03 11.18
N VAL A 245 7.20 -18.02 12.02
CA VAL A 245 7.04 -17.07 13.12
C VAL A 245 6.74 -17.81 14.43
N PRO A 246 7.06 -17.22 15.61
CA PRO A 246 6.61 -17.76 16.87
C PRO A 246 5.08 -17.95 16.89
N TYR A 247 4.63 -19.08 17.45
CA TYR A 247 3.20 -19.39 17.53
C TYR A 247 2.41 -18.28 18.25
N THR A 248 2.99 -17.70 19.28
CA THR A 248 2.42 -16.62 20.09
C THR A 248 2.27 -15.28 19.35
N LEU A 249 2.96 -15.11 18.23
CA LEU A 249 2.91 -13.91 17.39
C LEU A 249 2.08 -14.11 16.11
N ASN A 250 1.67 -15.36 15.80
CA ASN A 250 0.90 -15.63 14.59
C ASN A 250 -0.60 -15.48 14.84
N PRO A 251 -1.28 -14.50 14.25
CA PRO A 251 -2.72 -14.31 14.43
C PRO A 251 -3.55 -15.51 13.94
N ALA A 252 -3.05 -16.26 12.94
CA ALA A 252 -3.72 -17.47 12.46
C ALA A 252 -3.74 -18.60 13.49
N SER A 253 -2.93 -18.52 14.56
CA SER A 253 -2.94 -19.49 15.67
C SER A 253 -4.17 -19.33 16.56
N TYR A 254 -4.92 -18.23 16.44
CA TYR A 254 -6.05 -17.88 17.29
C TYR A 254 -7.34 -17.73 16.48
N ALA A 255 -8.47 -18.01 17.12
CA ALA A 255 -9.78 -17.75 16.52
C ALA A 255 -10.00 -16.25 16.35
N ALA A 256 -10.68 -15.85 15.29
CA ALA A 256 -11.10 -14.48 15.08
C ALA A 256 -11.96 -13.95 16.24
N GLY A 257 -11.83 -12.65 16.54
CA GLY A 257 -12.73 -11.94 17.43
C GLY A 257 -14.10 -11.70 16.81
N LEU A 258 -15.01 -11.07 17.53
CA LEU A 258 -16.28 -10.59 17.00
C LEU A 258 -16.34 -9.08 17.18
N ASN A 259 -16.42 -8.35 16.08
CA ASN A 259 -16.56 -6.90 16.12
C ASN A 259 -17.90 -6.49 16.74
N ALA A 260 -17.93 -5.31 17.35
CA ALA A 260 -19.13 -4.72 17.92
C ALA A 260 -19.52 -3.44 17.17
N LEU A 261 -20.83 -3.20 17.03
CA LEU A 261 -21.40 -1.93 16.57
C LEU A 261 -22.32 -1.41 17.67
N PHE A 262 -21.85 -0.43 18.40
CA PHE A 262 -22.59 0.21 19.47
C PHE A 262 -23.46 1.34 18.91
N HIS A 263 -24.72 1.04 18.64
CA HIS A 263 -25.71 2.01 18.20
C HIS A 263 -26.17 2.87 19.36
N GLN A 264 -26.05 4.17 19.25
CA GLN A 264 -26.47 5.13 20.27
C GLN A 264 -28.00 5.29 20.25
N GLN A 265 -28.64 5.03 21.37
CA GLN A 265 -30.07 5.16 21.53
C GLN A 265 -30.46 6.59 21.84
N PRO A 266 -31.75 7.02 21.63
CA PRO A 266 -32.22 8.36 21.95
C PRO A 266 -32.07 8.77 23.42
N ASP A 267 -31.90 7.83 24.34
CA ASP A 267 -31.63 8.07 25.76
C ASP A 267 -30.12 8.20 26.08
N GLY A 268 -29.26 8.15 25.06
CA GLY A 268 -27.83 8.24 25.18
C GLY A 268 -27.12 6.95 25.59
N THR A 269 -27.86 5.82 25.72
CA THR A 269 -27.25 4.52 26.00
C THR A 269 -26.75 3.88 24.70
N PHE A 270 -25.81 2.94 24.80
CA PHE A 270 -25.30 2.17 23.66
C PHE A 270 -25.82 0.74 23.67
N ARG A 271 -26.24 0.26 22.49
CA ARG A 271 -26.66 -1.14 22.27
C ARG A 271 -25.82 -1.76 21.16
N ASP A 272 -25.18 -2.89 21.44
CA ASP A 272 -24.48 -3.63 20.39
C ASP A 272 -25.50 -4.26 19.42
N VAL A 273 -25.44 -3.82 18.17
CA VAL A 273 -26.32 -4.25 17.07
C VAL A 273 -25.58 -5.04 15.98
N ALA A 274 -24.28 -5.31 16.17
CA ALA A 274 -23.44 -5.93 15.15
C ALA A 274 -23.97 -7.29 14.68
N ALA A 275 -24.50 -8.11 15.60
CA ALA A 275 -25.09 -9.40 15.27
C ALA A 275 -26.39 -9.25 14.46
N GLU A 276 -27.24 -8.30 14.84
CA GLU A 276 -28.53 -8.01 14.21
C GLU A 276 -28.32 -7.50 12.77
N LEU A 277 -27.35 -6.60 12.58
CA LEU A 277 -27.00 -6.01 11.30
C LEU A 277 -25.99 -6.83 10.49
N LYS A 278 -25.49 -7.95 11.05
CA LYS A 278 -24.55 -8.89 10.42
C LYS A 278 -23.19 -8.28 10.08
N VAL A 279 -22.71 -7.37 10.89
CA VAL A 279 -21.40 -6.70 10.74
C VAL A 279 -20.36 -7.15 11.78
N GLN A 280 -20.59 -8.28 12.48
CA GLN A 280 -19.65 -8.83 13.47
C GLN A 280 -18.35 -9.36 12.88
N ASN A 281 -18.28 -9.58 11.56
CA ASN A 281 -17.12 -10.12 10.87
C ASN A 281 -16.51 -11.38 11.52
N PRO A 282 -17.25 -12.48 11.68
CA PRO A 282 -16.86 -13.60 12.53
C PRO A 282 -15.66 -14.41 12.04
N GLU A 283 -15.26 -14.25 10.78
CA GLU A 283 -14.09 -14.91 10.18
C GLU A 283 -12.90 -13.95 10.06
N GLY A 284 -13.15 -12.64 10.26
CA GLY A 284 -12.15 -11.59 10.13
C GLY A 284 -11.33 -11.41 11.41
N ARG A 285 -10.02 -11.24 11.24
CA ARG A 285 -9.11 -10.80 12.31
C ARG A 285 -8.92 -9.31 12.16
N SER A 286 -9.92 -8.56 12.64
CA SER A 286 -10.08 -7.15 12.36
C SER A 286 -9.06 -6.31 13.11
N LEU A 287 -8.33 -5.45 12.40
CA LEU A 287 -7.36 -4.52 12.96
C LEU A 287 -7.84 -3.08 12.91
N GLY A 288 -8.48 -2.68 11.82
CA GLY A 288 -9.01 -1.33 11.64
C GLY A 288 -10.32 -1.33 10.86
N ALA A 289 -11.06 -0.27 10.98
CA ALA A 289 -12.27 -0.02 10.22
C ALA A 289 -12.41 1.47 9.91
N LEU A 290 -13.07 1.78 8.81
CA LEU A 290 -13.42 3.16 8.47
C LEU A 290 -14.88 3.24 8.01
N TRP A 291 -15.52 4.34 8.36
CA TRP A 291 -16.81 4.75 7.82
C TRP A 291 -16.57 5.70 6.64
N HIS A 292 -17.11 5.38 5.47
CA HIS A 292 -17.01 6.22 4.30
C HIS A 292 -18.12 5.93 3.29
N ASP A 293 -18.65 6.96 2.63
CA ASP A 293 -19.63 6.80 1.55
C ASP A 293 -18.90 6.48 0.24
N LEU A 294 -18.51 5.19 0.10
CA LEU A 294 -17.69 4.70 -1.03
C LEU A 294 -18.43 4.67 -2.36
N ASP A 295 -19.77 4.58 -2.37
CA ASP A 295 -20.56 4.59 -3.59
C ASP A 295 -21.34 5.89 -3.83
N GLN A 296 -21.08 6.90 -2.99
CA GLN A 296 -21.64 8.25 -3.05
C GLN A 296 -23.19 8.25 -3.09
N ASP A 297 -23.81 7.37 -2.30
CA ASP A 297 -25.27 7.28 -2.19
C ASP A 297 -25.84 8.05 -0.99
N GLY A 298 -24.97 8.63 -0.15
CA GLY A 298 -25.32 9.45 1.02
C GLY A 298 -25.46 8.66 2.32
N TRP A 299 -25.07 7.38 2.33
CA TRP A 299 -24.99 6.54 3.51
C TRP A 299 -23.56 6.11 3.77
N LEU A 300 -23.12 6.19 5.03
CA LEU A 300 -21.78 5.71 5.36
C LEU A 300 -21.72 4.19 5.25
N ASP A 301 -20.84 3.71 4.39
CA ASP A 301 -20.45 2.31 4.31
C ASP A 301 -19.40 1.99 5.37
N LEU A 302 -19.19 0.71 5.64
CA LEU A 302 -18.19 0.25 6.58
C LEU A 302 -17.16 -0.65 5.88
N TYR A 303 -15.90 -0.24 5.84
CA TYR A 303 -14.80 -1.08 5.40
C TYR A 303 -13.98 -1.56 6.58
N VAL A 304 -13.67 -2.87 6.63
CA VAL A 304 -12.93 -3.51 7.73
C VAL A 304 -11.68 -4.19 7.20
N ALA A 305 -10.51 -3.74 7.67
CA ALA A 305 -9.21 -4.34 7.39
C ALA A 305 -8.97 -5.54 8.30
N ASN A 306 -8.62 -6.68 7.70
CA ASN A 306 -8.40 -7.94 8.39
C ASN A 306 -6.99 -8.48 8.17
N ASP A 307 -6.34 -8.90 9.24
CA ASP A 307 -5.09 -9.66 9.16
C ASP A 307 -5.38 -11.13 8.87
N VAL A 308 -4.60 -11.73 7.97
CA VAL A 308 -4.67 -13.14 7.53
C VAL A 308 -6.08 -13.65 7.20
N SER A 309 -6.95 -12.76 6.77
CA SER A 309 -8.32 -13.03 6.32
C SER A 309 -8.81 -11.96 5.35
N ASP A 310 -9.86 -12.26 4.58
CA ASP A 310 -10.37 -11.31 3.58
C ASP A 310 -10.88 -10.03 4.26
N ASN A 311 -10.56 -8.87 3.69
CA ASN A 311 -11.17 -7.60 4.08
C ASN A 311 -12.64 -7.58 3.71
N VAL A 312 -13.44 -6.80 4.43
CA VAL A 312 -14.88 -6.74 4.21
C VAL A 312 -15.36 -5.31 3.98
N TRP A 313 -16.10 -5.12 2.89
CA TRP A 313 -16.88 -3.92 2.65
C TRP A 313 -18.38 -4.20 2.86
N TYR A 314 -18.91 -3.64 3.90
CA TYR A 314 -20.34 -3.64 4.20
C TYR A 314 -20.96 -2.37 3.62
N ARG A 315 -21.60 -2.49 2.44
CA ARG A 315 -22.36 -1.39 1.85
C ARG A 315 -23.60 -1.11 2.70
N ASN A 316 -23.81 0.14 3.04
CA ASN A 316 -24.99 0.60 3.77
C ASN A 316 -26.13 0.95 2.80
N THR A 317 -27.33 0.54 3.11
CA THR A 317 -28.54 0.83 2.31
C THR A 317 -29.67 1.31 3.20
N GLY A 318 -29.45 2.43 3.92
CA GLY A 318 -30.43 3.01 4.85
C GLY A 318 -30.47 2.28 6.19
N GLY A 319 -29.33 2.19 6.87
CA GLY A 319 -29.15 1.52 8.16
C GLY A 319 -29.15 -0.01 8.09
N ARG A 320 -28.91 -0.57 6.88
CA ARG A 320 -28.80 -2.02 6.65
C ARG A 320 -27.59 -2.30 5.80
N PHE A 321 -26.84 -3.32 6.15
CA PHE A 321 -25.59 -3.66 5.51
C PHE A 321 -25.70 -4.86 4.57
N GLU A 322 -25.03 -4.76 3.41
CA GLU A 322 -24.85 -5.84 2.45
C GLU A 322 -23.34 -6.03 2.21
N ASP A 323 -22.85 -7.25 2.37
CA ASP A 323 -21.45 -7.57 2.07
C ASP A 323 -21.23 -7.59 0.56
N LEU A 324 -20.56 -6.57 0.05
CA LEU A 324 -20.19 -6.44 -1.36
C LEU A 324 -18.68 -6.59 -1.62
N SER A 325 -17.91 -7.05 -0.65
CA SER A 325 -16.45 -7.17 -0.72
C SER A 325 -15.96 -7.86 -2.00
N HIS A 326 -16.45 -9.06 -2.27
CA HIS A 326 -16.08 -9.82 -3.45
C HIS A 326 -16.75 -9.30 -4.75
N PRO A 327 -18.05 -8.96 -4.77
CA PRO A 327 -18.65 -8.37 -5.96
C PRO A 327 -17.98 -7.09 -6.44
N ALA A 328 -17.48 -6.28 -5.52
CA ALA A 328 -16.80 -5.03 -5.81
C ALA A 328 -15.30 -5.18 -6.09
N LEU A 329 -14.72 -6.38 -5.96
CA LEU A 329 -13.31 -6.68 -6.13
C LEU A 329 -12.38 -6.00 -5.10
N ILE A 330 -12.90 -5.75 -3.90
CA ILE A 330 -12.20 -5.07 -2.81
C ILE A 330 -11.98 -5.97 -1.58
N ALA A 331 -12.36 -7.26 -1.68
CA ALA A 331 -12.07 -8.29 -0.68
C ALA A 331 -10.58 -8.69 -0.77
N ASP A 332 -9.74 -7.97 -0.07
CA ASP A 332 -8.33 -8.28 -0.02
C ASP A 332 -8.06 -9.45 0.90
N TYR A 333 -7.34 -10.45 0.42
CA TYR A 333 -6.94 -11.64 1.18
C TYR A 333 -5.57 -11.51 1.85
N ARG A 334 -4.86 -10.42 1.56
CA ARG A 334 -3.58 -10.08 2.16
C ARG A 334 -3.79 -9.66 3.62
N SER A 335 -2.75 -9.75 4.43
CA SER A 335 -2.80 -9.31 5.83
C SER A 335 -2.84 -7.79 5.91
N ALA A 336 -4.04 -7.24 5.95
CA ALA A 336 -4.26 -5.79 5.93
C ALA A 336 -4.06 -5.16 7.30
N MET A 337 -3.43 -3.99 7.32
CA MET A 337 -3.15 -3.20 8.51
C MET A 337 -3.76 -1.80 8.42
N GLY A 338 -3.07 -0.86 7.77
CA GLY A 338 -3.48 0.53 7.62
C GLY A 338 -4.42 0.73 6.45
N LEU A 339 -5.26 1.73 6.60
CA LEU A 339 -6.22 2.19 5.61
C LEU A 339 -6.01 3.69 5.37
N ALA A 340 -6.12 4.11 4.11
CA ALA A 340 -6.25 5.52 3.76
C ALA A 340 -7.26 5.66 2.62
N VAL A 341 -8.10 6.70 2.68
CA VAL A 341 -9.12 6.97 1.68
C VAL A 341 -8.94 8.38 1.11
N GLY A 342 -9.10 8.53 -0.21
CA GLY A 342 -9.01 9.82 -0.88
C GLY A 342 -8.97 9.69 -2.40
N ASP A 343 -9.36 10.74 -3.08
CA ASP A 343 -9.36 10.87 -4.54
C ASP A 343 -7.93 11.16 -5.02
N PHE A 344 -7.11 10.08 -5.26
CA PHE A 344 -5.70 10.24 -5.60
C PHE A 344 -5.47 10.68 -7.05
N ASP A 345 -6.42 10.41 -7.96
CA ASP A 345 -6.28 10.73 -9.39
C ASP A 345 -7.25 11.83 -9.87
N ARG A 346 -7.99 12.44 -8.95
CA ARG A 346 -8.88 13.59 -9.15
C ARG A 346 -10.00 13.33 -10.16
N ASP A 347 -10.54 12.14 -10.18
CA ASP A 347 -11.67 11.82 -11.03
C ASP A 347 -13.03 12.04 -10.34
N GLY A 348 -13.00 12.41 -9.04
CA GLY A 348 -14.15 12.84 -8.24
C GLY A 348 -14.81 11.71 -7.46
N ASP A 349 -14.22 10.52 -7.42
CA ASP A 349 -14.58 9.48 -6.47
C ASP A 349 -13.40 9.16 -5.54
N ASP A 350 -13.69 8.51 -4.42
CA ASP A 350 -12.65 8.23 -3.42
C ASP A 350 -12.12 6.82 -3.61
N ASP A 351 -10.80 6.70 -3.56
CA ASP A 351 -10.02 5.48 -3.67
C ASP A 351 -9.58 4.99 -2.31
N LEU A 352 -9.20 3.72 -2.22
CA LEU A 352 -8.79 3.11 -0.98
C LEU A 352 -7.39 2.52 -1.08
N PHE A 353 -6.48 2.98 -0.23
CA PHE A 353 -5.18 2.37 -0.03
C PHE A 353 -5.20 1.43 1.19
N VAL A 354 -4.52 0.28 1.05
CA VAL A 354 -4.37 -0.71 2.12
C VAL A 354 -2.91 -1.13 2.22
N SER A 355 -2.32 -0.97 3.41
CA SER A 355 -0.97 -1.48 3.70
C SER A 355 -1.02 -2.93 4.19
N HIS A 356 0.06 -3.69 3.93
CA HIS A 356 0.08 -5.13 4.19
C HIS A 356 1.32 -5.60 4.94
N TRP A 357 1.25 -6.87 5.37
CA TRP A 357 2.32 -7.57 6.05
C TRP A 357 3.46 -7.93 5.07
N VAL A 358 4.65 -8.28 5.62
CA VAL A 358 5.86 -8.63 4.85
C VAL A 358 5.60 -9.69 3.77
N ALA A 359 6.31 -9.58 2.66
CA ALA A 359 6.17 -10.43 1.47
C ALA A 359 4.80 -10.32 0.77
N GLN A 360 4.07 -9.23 1.03
CA GLN A 360 2.82 -8.88 0.37
C GLN A 360 2.91 -7.46 -0.18
N GLU A 361 2.33 -7.26 -1.35
CA GLU A 361 2.24 -5.95 -1.99
C GLU A 361 1.19 -5.11 -1.28
N ASN A 362 1.38 -3.79 -1.18
CA ASN A 362 0.29 -2.90 -0.81
C ASN A 362 -0.79 -2.91 -1.89
N ALA A 363 -2.02 -2.52 -1.53
CA ALA A 363 -3.10 -2.30 -2.48
C ALA A 363 -3.43 -0.82 -2.64
N LEU A 364 -3.80 -0.42 -3.85
CA LEU A 364 -4.48 0.83 -4.15
C LEU A 364 -5.69 0.50 -5.01
N TYR A 365 -6.86 0.52 -4.41
CA TYR A 365 -8.13 0.24 -5.05
C TYR A 365 -8.69 1.52 -5.67
N GLU A 366 -8.42 1.72 -6.98
CA GLU A 366 -9.03 2.77 -7.79
C GLU A 366 -10.52 2.49 -7.93
N SER A 367 -11.37 3.41 -7.51
CA SER A 367 -12.82 3.34 -7.69
C SER A 367 -13.18 3.51 -9.18
N LEU A 368 -14.18 2.80 -9.63
CA LEU A 368 -14.66 2.91 -11.01
C LEU A 368 -16.03 3.61 -11.09
N LEU A 369 -16.42 4.33 -10.06
CA LEU A 369 -17.72 5.00 -9.98
C LEU A 369 -17.85 6.09 -11.05
N ASN A 370 -16.86 6.94 -11.22
CA ASN A 370 -16.82 8.05 -12.18
C ASN A 370 -15.89 7.78 -13.37
N ASN A 371 -15.21 6.65 -13.44
CA ASN A 371 -14.25 6.36 -14.47
C ASN A 371 -14.96 6.06 -15.83
N PRO A 372 -14.83 6.95 -16.86
CA PRO A 372 -15.50 6.76 -18.14
C PRO A 372 -14.96 5.58 -18.96
N ARG A 373 -13.85 4.94 -18.55
CA ARG A 373 -13.26 3.78 -19.24
C ARG A 373 -14.01 2.48 -18.97
N GLY A 374 -14.85 2.41 -17.91
CA GLY A 374 -15.70 1.25 -17.60
C GLY A 374 -17.05 1.24 -18.31
N SER A 375 -17.53 2.36 -18.86
CA SER A 375 -18.84 2.50 -19.51
C SER A 375 -18.75 2.44 -21.05
N SER A 376 -18.18 1.38 -21.61
CA SER A 376 -18.37 1.09 -23.03
C SER A 376 -19.79 0.55 -23.26
N GLY A 377 -20.79 1.45 -23.29
CA GLY A 377 -22.13 1.02 -23.64
C GLY A 377 -23.27 1.93 -23.24
N ALA A 378 -23.17 3.26 -23.43
CA ALA A 378 -24.32 4.14 -23.71
C ALA A 378 -23.84 5.56 -23.99
N ALA A 379 -23.54 5.85 -25.26
CA ALA A 379 -23.43 7.22 -25.72
C ALA A 379 -24.84 7.84 -25.65
N THR A 380 -25.11 8.60 -24.59
CA THR A 380 -26.26 9.52 -24.61
C THR A 380 -25.77 10.84 -25.15
N ASN A 381 -26.22 11.14 -26.38
CA ASN A 381 -26.10 12.46 -27.01
C ASN A 381 -26.57 13.55 -26.03
N SER A 382 -25.67 14.41 -25.59
CA SER A 382 -26.05 15.68 -24.99
C SER A 382 -26.64 16.59 -26.05
N PRO A 383 -27.84 17.12 -25.87
CA PRO A 383 -28.32 18.19 -26.74
C PRO A 383 -27.72 19.51 -26.31
N THR A 384 -27.10 20.18 -27.27
CA THR A 384 -26.71 21.57 -27.26
C THR A 384 -27.85 22.45 -26.75
N ALA A 385 -27.60 23.23 -25.71
CA ALA A 385 -28.51 24.22 -25.18
C ALA A 385 -28.77 25.33 -26.22
N SER A 386 -30.02 25.55 -26.56
CA SER A 386 -30.55 26.76 -27.20
C SER A 386 -31.47 27.47 -26.23
N PRO A 387 -31.56 28.80 -26.29
CA PRO A 387 -32.07 29.61 -25.17
C PRO A 387 -33.60 29.65 -25.08
N ALA A 388 -34.01 29.86 -23.87
CA ALA A 388 -35.34 29.93 -23.31
C ALA A 388 -36.46 30.60 -24.13
N THR A 389 -37.58 29.87 -24.20
CA THR A 389 -38.91 30.51 -24.26
C THR A 389 -39.79 29.91 -23.18
N THR A 390 -40.33 30.75 -22.33
CA THR A 390 -41.30 30.42 -21.28
C THR A 390 -42.61 29.87 -21.87
N PRO A 391 -43.17 28.82 -21.27
CA PRO A 391 -44.62 28.67 -21.29
C PRO A 391 -45.22 28.58 -19.87
N THR A 392 -46.17 29.43 -19.61
CA THR A 392 -47.16 29.38 -18.55
C THR A 392 -48.18 28.29 -18.83
N SER A 393 -48.25 27.27 -17.97
CA SER A 393 -49.48 26.54 -17.62
C SER A 393 -49.22 25.48 -16.55
N PRO A 394 -50.13 25.26 -15.58
CA PRO A 394 -49.91 24.40 -14.44
C PRO A 394 -50.15 22.93 -14.82
N VAL A 395 -49.18 22.07 -14.46
CA VAL A 395 -49.28 20.60 -14.56
C VAL A 395 -49.83 20.04 -13.25
N PRO A 396 -50.75 19.07 -13.26
CA PRO A 396 -51.34 18.50 -12.06
C PRO A 396 -50.32 17.64 -11.29
N ALA A 397 -50.35 17.78 -9.97
CA ALA A 397 -49.60 16.93 -9.04
C ALA A 397 -50.17 15.52 -9.07
N GLU A 398 -49.49 14.61 -9.72
CA GLU A 398 -49.46 13.16 -9.46
C GLU A 398 -48.47 12.48 -10.44
N ALA A 399 -47.16 12.80 -10.29
CA ALA A 399 -46.13 11.95 -10.83
C ALA A 399 -45.68 11.00 -9.72
N ARG A 400 -46.06 9.72 -9.84
CA ARG A 400 -45.51 8.63 -9.03
C ARG A 400 -43.99 8.65 -9.22
N ALA A 401 -43.27 8.82 -8.12
CA ALA A 401 -41.82 8.63 -8.10
C ALA A 401 -41.52 7.23 -8.65
N GLU A 402 -40.78 7.13 -9.74
CA GLU A 402 -40.20 5.85 -10.16
C GLU A 402 -39.28 5.40 -9.04
N PRO A 403 -39.29 4.09 -8.66
CA PRO A 403 -38.34 3.59 -7.70
C PRO A 403 -36.92 3.86 -8.24
N PRO A 404 -35.96 4.22 -7.38
CA PRO A 404 -34.61 4.51 -7.79
C PRO A 404 -34.08 3.32 -8.58
N ARG A 405 -33.59 3.56 -9.78
CA ARG A 405 -32.94 2.54 -10.62
C ARG A 405 -31.78 2.01 -9.78
N ARG A 406 -31.72 0.68 -9.54
CA ARG A 406 -30.56 0.06 -8.90
C ARG A 406 -29.33 0.46 -9.68
N ARG A 407 -28.47 1.29 -9.09
CA ARG A 407 -27.13 1.52 -9.62
C ARG A 407 -26.38 0.18 -9.63
N SER A 408 -25.61 -0.09 -10.65
CA SER A 408 -24.69 -1.23 -10.64
C SER A 408 -23.77 -1.07 -9.42
N PRO A 409 -23.40 -2.15 -8.74
CA PRO A 409 -22.46 -2.04 -7.63
C PRO A 409 -21.17 -1.36 -8.12
N VAL A 410 -20.64 -0.44 -7.32
CA VAL A 410 -19.31 0.14 -7.56
C VAL A 410 -18.30 -0.98 -7.61
N MET A 411 -17.34 -0.88 -8.51
CA MET A 411 -16.24 -1.83 -8.63
C MET A 411 -14.94 -1.08 -8.42
N PHE A 412 -13.96 -1.77 -7.85
CA PHE A 412 -12.64 -1.27 -7.61
C PHE A 412 -11.60 -2.07 -8.39
N LEU A 413 -10.49 -1.44 -8.72
CA LEU A 413 -9.37 -2.08 -9.40
C LEU A 413 -8.08 -1.84 -8.60
N ASP A 414 -7.40 -2.91 -8.17
CA ASP A 414 -6.08 -2.76 -7.55
C ASP A 414 -5.06 -2.30 -8.61
N VAL A 415 -4.57 -1.08 -8.42
CA VAL A 415 -3.61 -0.43 -9.33
C VAL A 415 -2.25 -0.17 -8.66
N ALA A 416 -2.03 -0.67 -7.44
CA ALA A 416 -0.84 -0.36 -6.65
C ALA A 416 0.47 -0.60 -7.40
N ASP A 417 0.62 -1.73 -8.09
CA ASP A 417 1.82 -2.04 -8.87
C ASP A 417 2.06 -1.03 -9.99
N ARG A 418 0.99 -0.71 -10.71
CA ARG A 418 1.08 0.27 -11.82
C ARG A 418 1.38 1.68 -11.35
N ARG A 419 1.01 2.00 -10.11
CA ARG A 419 1.20 3.30 -9.48
C ARG A 419 2.46 3.38 -8.60
N GLY A 420 3.27 2.31 -8.52
CA GLY A 420 4.55 2.28 -7.79
C GLY A 420 4.44 2.03 -6.29
N LEU A 421 3.27 1.59 -5.79
CA LEU A 421 3.01 1.37 -4.36
C LEU A 421 3.07 -0.11 -3.94
N GLY A 422 2.89 -1.06 -4.89
CA GLY A 422 2.76 -2.47 -4.59
C GLY A 422 4.06 -3.13 -4.17
N GLN A 423 4.94 -3.40 -5.11
CA GLN A 423 6.14 -4.23 -4.89
C GLN A 423 7.17 -3.63 -3.94
N ILE A 424 7.24 -2.31 -3.82
CA ILE A 424 8.14 -1.64 -2.87
C ILE A 424 7.87 -2.07 -1.42
N ALA A 425 6.64 -2.49 -1.12
CA ALA A 425 6.22 -2.92 0.21
C ALA A 425 6.67 -4.33 0.60
N LEU A 426 7.10 -5.18 -0.34
CA LEU A 426 7.41 -6.59 -0.09
C LEU A 426 8.35 -6.84 1.11
N PRO A 427 9.43 -6.05 1.34
CA PRO A 427 10.30 -6.24 2.51
C PRO A 427 9.80 -5.53 3.77
N TYR A 428 8.66 -4.85 3.72
CA TYR A 428 8.15 -4.04 4.81
C TYR A 428 6.88 -4.63 5.44
N VAL A 429 6.53 -4.13 6.62
CA VAL A 429 5.21 -4.29 7.22
C VAL A 429 4.65 -2.88 7.38
N GLY A 430 3.65 -2.55 6.56
CA GLY A 430 3.01 -1.24 6.58
C GLY A 430 1.89 -1.18 7.62
N TRP A 431 1.74 -0.02 8.28
CA TRP A 431 0.79 0.24 9.35
C TRP A 431 0.00 1.52 9.07
N GLY A 432 0.03 2.52 9.94
CA GLY A 432 -0.65 3.78 9.76
C GLY A 432 -0.40 4.39 8.39
N SER A 433 -1.47 4.79 7.71
CA SER A 433 -1.40 5.32 6.35
C SER A 433 -2.38 6.47 6.20
N GLU A 434 -1.97 7.55 5.52
CA GLU A 434 -2.85 8.70 5.32
C GLU A 434 -2.53 9.41 4.01
N PHE A 435 -3.57 9.79 3.26
CA PHE A 435 -3.46 10.69 2.13
C PHE A 435 -3.41 12.14 2.58
N ALA A 436 -2.36 12.86 2.22
CA ALA A 436 -2.13 14.26 2.56
C ALA A 436 -1.47 15.00 1.41
N ASP A 437 -1.94 16.21 1.08
CA ASP A 437 -1.31 17.05 0.05
C ASP A 437 -0.18 17.87 0.72
N LEU A 438 1.02 17.27 0.78
CA LEU A 438 2.14 17.78 1.57
C LEU A 438 2.94 18.89 0.89
N ASP A 439 2.87 19.02 -0.44
CA ASP A 439 3.57 20.06 -1.19
C ASP A 439 2.62 21.11 -1.79
N HIS A 440 1.34 21.01 -1.46
CA HIS A 440 0.26 21.91 -1.88
C HIS A 440 0.06 22.00 -3.40
N ASP A 441 0.40 20.95 -4.14
CA ASP A 441 0.16 20.91 -5.60
C ASP A 441 -1.27 20.50 -5.96
N GLY A 442 -2.05 20.13 -4.94
CA GLY A 442 -3.44 19.70 -5.00
C GLY A 442 -3.61 18.20 -5.26
N TRP A 443 -2.56 17.42 -5.44
CA TRP A 443 -2.60 15.96 -5.55
C TRP A 443 -2.26 15.34 -4.19
N PRO A 444 -3.10 14.44 -3.66
CA PRO A 444 -2.79 13.83 -2.37
C PRO A 444 -1.56 12.93 -2.48
N ASP A 445 -0.55 13.19 -1.66
CA ASP A 445 0.56 12.29 -1.38
C ASP A 445 0.12 11.21 -0.39
N LEU A 446 0.97 10.20 -0.16
CA LEU A 446 0.66 9.12 0.76
C LEU A 446 1.81 8.89 1.74
N LEU A 447 1.50 8.97 3.02
CA LEU A 447 2.38 8.57 4.11
C LEU A 447 2.07 7.15 4.55
N VAL A 448 3.12 6.35 4.87
CA VAL A 448 2.95 5.01 5.46
C VAL A 448 4.00 4.80 6.55
N ALA A 449 3.53 4.50 7.75
CA ALA A 449 4.37 4.05 8.85
C ALA A 449 4.75 2.58 8.64
N ASN A 450 6.03 2.23 8.84
CA ASN A 450 6.51 0.86 8.71
C ASN A 450 7.22 0.39 9.99
N GLY A 451 7.07 -0.89 10.29
CA GLY A 451 7.75 -1.50 11.42
C GLY A 451 7.48 -3.00 11.50
N SER A 452 8.49 -3.83 11.37
CA SER A 452 8.34 -5.28 11.27
C SER A 452 7.67 -5.89 12.50
N THR A 453 6.97 -7.01 12.30
CA THR A 453 6.54 -7.94 13.35
C THR A 453 7.52 -9.10 13.51
N LEU A 454 8.53 -9.18 12.65
CA LEU A 454 9.56 -10.20 12.72
C LEU A 454 10.61 -9.81 13.75
N GLU A 455 11.06 -10.80 14.51
CA GLU A 455 12.09 -10.61 15.50
C GLU A 455 13.48 -10.51 14.88
N ALA A 456 14.29 -9.59 15.39
CA ALA A 456 15.70 -9.52 15.05
C ALA A 456 16.49 -10.66 15.71
N ASP A 457 17.58 -11.09 15.06
CA ASP A 457 18.51 -12.05 15.65
C ASP A 457 19.15 -11.48 16.92
N GLY A 458 19.23 -12.29 17.95
CA GLY A 458 19.86 -11.89 19.22
C GLY A 458 19.38 -12.71 20.42
N PRO A 459 19.95 -12.47 21.61
CA PRO A 459 19.45 -13.08 22.84
C PRO A 459 18.14 -12.44 23.29
N PRO A 460 17.31 -13.12 24.11
CA PRO A 460 16.18 -12.50 24.78
C PRO A 460 16.60 -11.32 25.70
N PRO A 461 15.76 -10.27 25.84
CA PRO A 461 14.48 -10.08 25.18
C PRO A 461 14.65 -9.78 23.69
N LYS A 462 13.87 -10.45 22.86
CA LYS A 462 13.89 -10.25 21.40
C LYS A 462 13.31 -8.88 21.06
N LYS A 463 13.94 -8.19 20.11
CA LYS A 463 13.43 -6.94 19.55
C LYS A 463 12.82 -7.18 18.17
N LEU A 464 11.88 -6.36 17.75
CA LEU A 464 11.39 -6.35 16.40
C LEU A 464 12.39 -5.64 15.47
N GLN A 465 12.35 -5.98 14.18
CA GLN A 465 13.18 -5.33 13.16
C GLN A 465 12.63 -3.93 12.85
N PRO A 466 13.43 -2.85 13.01
CA PRO A 466 12.98 -1.51 12.67
C PRO A 466 13.00 -1.29 11.16
N GLN A 467 12.09 -0.43 10.66
CA GLN A 467 11.93 -0.09 9.25
C GLN A 467 11.79 1.42 9.06
N GLU A 468 12.13 1.94 7.87
CA GLU A 468 11.96 3.33 7.49
C GLU A 468 10.51 3.64 7.10
N LEU A 469 10.09 4.90 7.21
CA LEU A 469 8.79 5.36 6.73
C LEU A 469 8.74 5.37 5.19
N PHE A 470 7.54 5.39 4.63
CA PHE A 470 7.34 5.78 3.25
C PHE A 470 6.71 7.18 3.18
N LEU A 471 7.22 7.99 2.29
CA LEU A 471 6.63 9.24 1.82
C LEU A 471 6.50 9.12 0.30
N PHE A 472 5.32 8.79 -0.16
CA PHE A 472 5.01 8.62 -1.57
C PHE A 472 4.45 9.92 -2.14
N TRP A 473 5.29 10.65 -2.89
CA TRP A 473 4.86 11.82 -3.63
C TRP A 473 4.05 11.40 -4.87
N ASN A 474 2.90 12.01 -5.05
CA ASN A 474 1.97 11.72 -6.12
C ASN A 474 2.27 12.54 -7.38
N GLN A 475 2.86 11.91 -8.39
CA GLN A 475 3.07 12.54 -9.69
C GLN A 475 1.75 12.61 -10.47
N ARG A 476 0.85 13.50 -10.05
CA ARG A 476 -0.40 13.83 -10.75
C ARG A 476 -1.31 12.63 -11.07
N GLY A 477 -1.47 11.74 -10.12
CA GLY A 477 -2.27 10.54 -10.28
C GLY A 477 -1.65 9.45 -11.16
N GLU A 478 -0.49 9.70 -11.80
CA GLU A 478 0.13 8.74 -12.72
C GLU A 478 1.01 7.73 -11.99
N PHE A 479 1.78 8.18 -11.00
CA PHE A 479 2.74 7.35 -10.27
C PHE A 479 3.11 7.95 -8.91
N PHE A 480 3.43 7.10 -7.95
CA PHE A 480 3.94 7.50 -6.64
C PHE A 480 5.43 7.22 -6.52
N HIS A 481 6.19 8.22 -6.10
CA HIS A 481 7.63 8.13 -5.88
C HIS A 481 7.96 8.19 -4.40
N ASN A 482 8.65 7.19 -3.86
CA ASN A 482 9.07 7.23 -2.45
C ASN A 482 10.21 8.23 -2.25
N LEU A 483 9.92 9.34 -1.58
CA LEU A 483 10.88 10.39 -1.25
C LEU A 483 11.55 10.22 0.12
N ALA A 484 11.08 9.33 0.98
CA ALA A 484 11.63 9.15 2.33
C ALA A 484 13.15 8.91 2.36
N PRO A 485 13.76 8.15 1.42
CA PRO A 485 15.22 7.96 1.39
C PRO A 485 16.02 9.24 1.16
N LEU A 486 15.39 10.31 0.65
CA LEU A 486 16.04 11.60 0.43
C LEU A 486 16.11 12.47 1.69
N HIS A 487 15.43 12.07 2.77
CA HIS A 487 15.37 12.82 4.01
C HIS A 487 15.88 11.97 5.20
N PRO A 488 16.96 12.39 5.89
CA PRO A 488 17.59 11.57 6.93
C PRO A 488 16.64 11.11 8.03
N GLY A 489 15.75 12.00 8.53
CA GLY A 489 14.81 11.67 9.60
C GLY A 489 13.70 10.69 9.18
N LEU A 490 13.29 10.69 7.89
CA LEU A 490 12.30 9.73 7.37
C LEU A 490 12.94 8.38 7.04
N ALA A 491 14.22 8.40 6.66
CA ALA A 491 15.01 7.19 6.39
C ALA A 491 15.51 6.50 7.66
N GLU A 492 15.35 7.13 8.83
CA GLU A 492 15.68 6.52 10.12
C GLU A 492 14.70 5.37 10.42
N LYS A 493 15.24 4.25 10.90
CA LYS A 493 14.48 3.03 11.08
C LYS A 493 13.93 2.92 12.50
N HIS A 494 12.62 2.74 12.59
CA HIS A 494 11.89 2.56 13.86
C HIS A 494 10.90 1.39 13.75
N VAL A 495 10.29 1.02 14.85
CA VAL A 495 9.17 0.07 14.87
C VAL A 495 7.89 0.90 14.94
N SER A 496 7.56 1.53 13.82
CA SER A 496 6.41 2.44 13.77
C SER A 496 5.08 1.68 13.67
N ARG A 497 3.99 2.30 14.14
CA ARG A 497 2.63 1.76 14.13
C ARG A 497 1.62 2.81 13.67
N GLY A 498 1.10 3.61 14.60
CA GLY A 498 0.18 4.69 14.28
C GLY A 498 0.84 5.84 13.55
N LEU A 499 0.08 6.47 12.65
CA LEU A 499 0.45 7.70 11.96
C LEU A 499 -0.81 8.50 11.71
N ALA A 500 -0.74 9.84 11.90
CA ALA A 500 -1.83 10.73 11.54
C ALA A 500 -1.33 12.15 11.30
N CYS A 501 -2.06 12.88 10.43
CA CYS A 501 -1.74 14.24 9.99
C CYS A 501 -2.62 15.30 10.67
N ALA A 502 -2.04 16.47 10.92
CA ALA A 502 -2.72 17.70 11.31
C ALA A 502 -1.82 18.90 10.98
N ASP A 503 -2.39 20.07 10.77
CA ASP A 503 -1.65 21.34 10.76
C ASP A 503 -1.60 21.88 12.20
N TYR A 504 -0.64 21.34 12.99
CA TYR A 504 -0.60 21.57 14.43
C TYR A 504 -0.10 22.96 14.84
N ASP A 505 0.72 23.62 14.01
CA ASP A 505 1.25 24.97 14.30
C ASP A 505 0.52 26.09 13.52
N LEU A 506 -0.56 25.72 12.82
CA LEU A 506 -1.48 26.61 12.10
C LEU A 506 -0.81 27.46 11.00
N ASP A 507 0.29 26.97 10.44
CA ASP A 507 0.98 27.66 9.34
C ASP A 507 0.36 27.34 7.97
N GLY A 508 -0.54 26.36 7.91
CA GLY A 508 -1.31 25.97 6.74
C GLY A 508 -0.76 24.75 6.01
N ASP A 509 0.36 24.23 6.44
CA ASP A 509 0.98 23.01 5.92
C ASP A 509 0.53 21.79 6.76
N LEU A 510 0.33 20.62 6.14
CA LEU A 510 0.03 19.42 6.91
C LEU A 510 1.30 18.81 7.48
N ASP A 511 1.32 18.66 8.79
CA ASP A 511 2.33 17.97 9.57
C ASP A 511 1.89 16.55 9.89
N PHE A 512 2.76 15.71 10.45
CA PHE A 512 2.37 14.39 10.88
C PHE A 512 3.10 13.89 12.12
N ALA A 513 2.38 13.12 12.93
CA ALA A 513 2.92 12.39 14.06
C ALA A 513 2.98 10.89 13.79
N VAL A 514 4.01 10.22 14.32
CA VAL A 514 4.21 8.77 14.19
C VAL A 514 4.42 8.17 15.57
N ALA A 515 3.62 7.17 15.92
CA ALA A 515 3.77 6.40 17.14
C ALA A 515 4.75 5.25 16.92
N ASP A 516 5.89 5.29 17.61
CA ASP A 516 6.94 4.28 17.54
C ASP A 516 6.87 3.37 18.78
N LEU A 517 6.62 2.10 18.55
CA LEU A 517 6.55 1.09 19.61
C LEU A 517 7.90 1.00 20.34
N TYR A 518 7.89 1.00 21.66
CA TYR A 518 9.02 1.02 22.62
C TYR A 518 9.70 2.38 22.79
N GLU A 519 9.53 3.34 21.85
CA GLU A 519 10.26 4.61 21.85
C GLU A 519 9.40 5.80 22.26
N GLY A 520 8.18 5.89 21.75
CA GLY A 520 7.24 6.98 22.05
C GLY A 520 6.57 7.54 20.81
N VAL A 521 6.75 8.82 20.53
CA VAL A 521 6.17 9.51 19.38
C VAL A 521 7.25 10.36 18.70
N ARG A 522 7.18 10.51 17.38
CA ARG A 522 7.91 11.52 16.60
C ARG A 522 6.91 12.46 15.95
N LEU A 523 7.19 13.76 16.01
CA LEU A 523 6.43 14.80 15.34
C LEU A 523 7.29 15.47 14.28
N PHE A 524 6.84 15.44 13.05
CA PHE A 524 7.50 16.04 11.91
C PHE A 524 6.72 17.26 11.45
N ARG A 525 7.34 18.44 11.57
CA ARG A 525 6.84 19.64 10.95
C ARG A 525 7.20 19.66 9.47
N ASN A 526 6.23 19.97 8.63
CA ASN A 526 6.41 20.13 7.21
C ASN A 526 6.98 21.53 6.90
N ASP A 527 8.15 21.57 6.31
CA ASP A 527 8.78 22.82 5.82
C ASP A 527 8.86 22.79 4.27
N LEU A 528 8.09 21.91 3.61
CA LEU A 528 8.15 21.67 2.16
C LEU A 528 7.20 22.58 1.40
N ALA A 529 6.02 22.83 1.92
CA ALA A 529 4.92 23.44 1.18
C ALA A 529 5.29 24.80 0.60
N THR A 530 5.00 24.99 -0.66
CA THR A 530 5.30 26.20 -1.42
C THR A 530 4.07 26.78 -2.10
N GLY A 531 2.96 26.03 -2.03
CA GLY A 531 1.68 26.37 -2.63
C GLY A 531 0.76 27.17 -1.71
N ARG A 532 -0.41 27.51 -2.21
CA ARG A 532 -1.51 28.04 -1.43
C ARG A 532 -2.35 26.90 -0.90
N TRP A 533 -3.11 27.18 0.13
CA TRP A 533 -3.95 26.21 0.80
C TRP A 533 -5.34 26.76 1.15
N LEU A 534 -6.25 25.87 1.50
CA LEU A 534 -7.55 26.18 2.08
C LEU A 534 -7.82 25.17 3.20
N LYS A 535 -8.25 25.66 4.37
CA LYS A 535 -8.72 24.83 5.48
C LYS A 535 -10.18 25.12 5.78
N VAL A 536 -10.96 24.08 6.05
CA VAL A 536 -12.37 24.24 6.42
C VAL A 536 -12.71 23.30 7.57
N ARG A 537 -13.18 23.90 8.67
CA ARG A 537 -13.77 23.17 9.80
C ARG A 537 -15.29 23.12 9.62
N LEU A 538 -15.86 21.97 9.73
CA LEU A 538 -17.30 21.76 9.59
C LEU A 538 -17.96 21.65 10.97
N ARG A 539 -19.13 22.29 11.15
CA ARG A 539 -19.98 22.17 12.32
C ARG A 539 -21.33 21.62 11.90
N SER A 540 -21.47 20.28 11.94
CA SER A 540 -22.70 19.58 11.60
C SER A 540 -23.75 19.72 12.68
N LYS A 541 -25.03 19.57 12.30
CA LYS A 541 -26.14 19.52 13.27
C LYS A 541 -26.18 18.18 13.99
N ASN A 542 -26.36 18.24 15.28
CA ASN A 542 -26.69 17.10 16.12
C ASN A 542 -28.20 16.74 16.03
N ALA A 543 -28.61 15.67 16.72
CA ALA A 543 -30.00 15.22 16.76
C ALA A 543 -31.00 16.26 17.32
N ALA A 544 -30.54 17.24 18.08
CA ALA A 544 -31.34 18.37 18.56
C ALA A 544 -31.42 19.53 17.56
N GLY A 545 -30.73 19.44 16.44
CA GLY A 545 -30.68 20.47 15.41
C GLY A 545 -29.73 21.62 15.71
N VAL A 546 -28.79 21.43 16.67
CA VAL A 546 -27.75 22.42 17.01
C VAL A 546 -26.50 22.10 16.18
N ALA A 547 -25.94 23.10 15.49
CA ALA A 547 -24.76 22.96 14.66
C ALA A 547 -23.47 23.09 15.52
N ASN A 548 -23.15 22.05 16.25
CA ASN A 548 -21.98 21.98 17.13
C ASN A 548 -21.15 20.70 16.95
N GLY A 549 -21.57 19.76 16.10
CA GLY A 549 -20.81 18.55 15.77
C GLY A 549 -19.58 18.85 14.89
N PHE A 550 -18.77 17.83 14.60
CA PHE A 550 -17.47 18.00 13.92
C PHE A 550 -17.48 17.58 12.44
N GLY A 551 -18.65 17.42 11.86
CA GLY A 551 -18.81 17.16 10.43
C GLY A 551 -18.55 15.70 10.02
N ASP A 552 -18.50 14.78 10.97
CA ASP A 552 -18.24 13.34 10.71
C ASP A 552 -19.09 12.81 9.56
N GLY A 553 -18.47 12.14 8.60
CA GLY A 553 -19.11 11.61 7.40
C GLY A 553 -19.47 12.65 6.33
N SER A 554 -19.30 13.95 6.60
CA SER A 554 -19.54 14.99 5.60
C SER A 554 -18.42 15.08 4.58
N THR A 555 -18.77 15.49 3.35
CA THR A 555 -17.83 15.66 2.25
C THR A 555 -17.82 17.10 1.76
N ALA A 556 -16.65 17.64 1.46
CA ALA A 556 -16.51 18.92 0.81
C ALA A 556 -15.69 18.81 -0.49
N ILE A 557 -16.10 19.56 -1.50
CA ILE A 557 -15.50 19.58 -2.83
C ILE A 557 -15.10 21.01 -3.15
N ALA A 558 -13.79 21.23 -3.26
CA ALA A 558 -13.25 22.51 -3.73
C ALA A 558 -13.02 22.43 -5.25
N TRP A 559 -13.73 23.24 -6.02
CA TRP A 559 -13.55 23.33 -7.46
C TRP A 559 -12.45 24.33 -7.78
N VAL A 560 -11.39 23.88 -8.42
CA VAL A 560 -10.22 24.68 -8.76
C VAL A 560 -9.96 24.58 -10.26
N ASN A 561 -10.14 25.68 -10.98
CA ASN A 561 -10.06 25.72 -12.45
C ASN A 561 -10.97 24.65 -13.11
N GLY A 562 -12.15 24.42 -12.53
CA GLY A 562 -13.11 23.43 -13.01
C GLY A 562 -12.79 21.96 -12.65
N VAL A 563 -11.74 21.69 -11.89
CA VAL A 563 -11.37 20.35 -11.38
C VAL A 563 -11.88 20.21 -9.94
N PRO A 564 -12.63 19.14 -9.60
CA PRO A 564 -13.05 18.90 -8.23
C PRO A 564 -11.87 18.35 -7.40
N LEU A 565 -11.68 18.89 -6.22
CA LEU A 565 -10.78 18.37 -5.18
C LEU A 565 -11.65 17.93 -4.02
N ARG A 566 -11.88 16.64 -3.89
CA ARG A 566 -12.77 16.05 -2.89
C ARG A 566 -12.01 15.76 -1.59
N ARG A 567 -12.64 16.07 -0.43
CA ARG A 567 -12.19 15.69 0.91
C ARG A 567 -13.39 15.32 1.76
N SER A 568 -13.22 14.34 2.63
CA SER A 568 -14.27 13.87 3.54
C SER A 568 -13.76 13.85 4.97
N VAL A 569 -14.62 14.10 5.94
CA VAL A 569 -14.28 13.98 7.36
C VAL A 569 -14.38 12.51 7.75
N THR A 570 -13.27 11.81 7.68
CA THR A 570 -13.19 10.37 8.05
C THR A 570 -12.04 10.07 9.02
N GLY A 571 -10.92 10.74 8.89
CA GLY A 571 -9.80 10.83 9.82
C GLY A 571 -9.18 9.54 10.36
N VAL A 572 -9.65 8.34 9.98
CA VAL A 572 -9.20 7.06 10.56
C VAL A 572 -8.12 6.41 9.70
N SER A 573 -6.99 6.09 10.34
CA SER A 573 -5.86 5.31 9.83
C SER A 573 -5.71 4.03 10.66
N TYR A 574 -4.52 3.39 10.66
CA TYR A 574 -4.27 2.26 11.55
C TYR A 574 -4.24 2.74 13.01
N LEU A 575 -5.24 2.34 13.81
CA LEU A 575 -5.35 2.65 15.24
C LEU A 575 -5.27 4.15 15.58
N SER A 576 -5.33 5.01 14.57
CA SER A 576 -5.05 6.43 14.69
C SER A 576 -6.11 7.26 13.98
N GLN A 577 -6.19 8.55 14.32
CA GLN A 577 -7.11 9.49 13.72
C GLN A 577 -6.40 10.81 13.42
N GLY A 578 -6.54 11.30 12.17
CA GLY A 578 -6.12 12.63 11.74
C GLY A 578 -7.09 13.73 12.20
N SER A 579 -6.76 14.97 11.85
CA SER A 579 -7.61 16.13 12.15
C SER A 579 -8.99 16.04 11.48
N HIS A 580 -10.03 16.50 12.14
CA HIS A 580 -11.36 16.72 11.54
C HIS A 580 -11.40 17.92 10.58
N THR A 581 -10.35 18.74 10.53
CA THR A 581 -10.25 19.89 9.64
C THR A 581 -9.87 19.45 8.24
N LEU A 582 -10.71 19.77 7.27
CA LEU A 582 -10.45 19.51 5.86
C LEU A 582 -9.36 20.44 5.32
N HIS A 583 -8.43 19.89 4.53
CA HIS A 583 -7.29 20.61 3.97
C HIS A 583 -7.16 20.37 2.46
N TRP A 584 -6.87 21.43 1.70
CA TRP A 584 -6.55 21.38 0.28
C TRP A 584 -5.30 22.21 -0.02
N GLY A 585 -4.34 21.62 -0.71
CA GLY A 585 -3.34 22.38 -1.45
C GLY A 585 -3.94 22.93 -2.75
N LEU A 586 -3.59 24.15 -3.09
CA LEU A 586 -4.16 24.89 -4.22
C LEU A 586 -3.09 25.36 -5.22
N GLY A 587 -1.82 24.97 -5.02
CA GLY A 587 -0.71 25.41 -5.86
C GLY A 587 -0.60 26.92 -5.88
N THR A 588 -0.74 27.53 -7.06
CA THR A 588 -0.66 28.98 -7.26
C THR A 588 -2.02 29.66 -7.25
N VAL A 589 -3.11 28.92 -7.09
CA VAL A 589 -4.48 29.45 -7.21
C VAL A 589 -4.85 30.29 -5.99
N ALA A 590 -5.24 31.53 -6.22
CA ALA A 590 -5.55 32.48 -5.15
C ALA A 590 -6.98 32.37 -4.62
N ARG A 591 -7.85 31.68 -5.34
CA ARG A 591 -9.28 31.59 -5.01
C ARG A 591 -9.85 30.31 -5.60
N VAL A 592 -10.59 29.55 -4.80
CA VAL A 592 -11.38 28.40 -5.20
C VAL A 592 -12.62 28.90 -5.97
N ASP A 593 -12.91 28.34 -7.12
CA ASP A 593 -14.06 28.74 -7.95
C ASP A 593 -15.35 28.53 -7.19
N ARG A 594 -15.51 27.36 -6.60
CA ARG A 594 -16.69 26.96 -5.83
C ARG A 594 -16.28 25.95 -4.73
N LEU A 595 -16.77 26.15 -3.53
CA LEU A 595 -16.74 25.19 -2.43
C LEU A 595 -18.13 24.64 -2.20
N GLU A 596 -18.31 23.33 -2.35
CA GLU A 596 -19.55 22.60 -2.13
C GLU A 596 -19.37 21.69 -0.92
N VAL A 597 -20.20 21.84 0.11
CA VAL A 597 -20.19 21.00 1.31
C VAL A 597 -21.48 20.18 1.35
N ARG A 598 -21.35 18.88 1.32
CA ARG A 598 -22.43 17.89 1.45
C ARG A 598 -22.40 17.35 2.86
N TRP A 599 -23.41 17.73 3.64
CA TRP A 599 -23.52 17.30 5.02
C TRP A 599 -24.02 15.87 5.11
N HIS A 600 -23.41 15.10 5.97
CA HIS A 600 -23.96 13.79 6.32
C HIS A 600 -25.31 13.95 7.00
N ALA A 601 -26.32 13.15 6.60
CA ALA A 601 -27.72 13.32 7.04
C ALA A 601 -28.33 14.73 6.85
N GLY A 602 -27.75 15.56 5.97
CA GLY A 602 -28.14 16.96 5.79
C GLY A 602 -28.27 17.41 4.35
N GLY A 603 -28.29 18.73 4.18
CA GLY A 603 -28.34 19.40 2.88
C GLY A 603 -26.96 19.62 2.26
N THR A 604 -26.93 20.58 1.34
CA THR A 604 -25.69 21.01 0.66
C THR A 604 -25.56 22.53 0.76
N ASN A 605 -24.36 22.99 1.15
CA ASN A 605 -23.97 24.38 1.07
C ASN A 605 -23.05 24.61 -0.12
N VAL A 606 -23.18 25.76 -0.77
CA VAL A 606 -22.35 26.16 -1.92
C VAL A 606 -21.87 27.59 -1.76
N PHE A 607 -20.57 27.81 -1.93
CA PHE A 607 -19.93 29.11 -1.84
C PHE A 607 -19.09 29.34 -3.09
N GLU A 608 -19.22 30.49 -3.71
CA GLU A 608 -18.47 30.88 -4.89
C GLU A 608 -17.29 31.79 -4.52
N GLY A 609 -16.16 31.57 -5.14
CA GLY A 609 -15.00 32.46 -5.05
C GLY A 609 -14.35 32.51 -3.67
N VAL A 610 -14.10 31.37 -3.03
CA VAL A 610 -13.51 31.29 -1.68
C VAL A 610 -12.00 31.56 -1.74
N GLU A 611 -11.52 32.47 -0.88
CA GLU A 611 -10.11 32.89 -0.87
C GLU A 611 -9.19 31.81 -0.31
N ALA A 612 -8.03 31.61 -0.97
CA ALA A 612 -6.96 30.77 -0.51
C ALA A 612 -6.17 31.39 0.66
N ASN A 613 -5.28 30.60 1.27
CA ASN A 613 -4.50 30.93 2.47
C ASN A 613 -5.42 31.42 3.60
N ALA A 614 -6.46 30.62 3.84
CA ALA A 614 -7.46 30.95 4.84
C ALA A 614 -8.02 29.70 5.51
N PHE A 615 -8.27 29.83 6.79
CA PHE A 615 -8.98 28.85 7.60
C PHE A 615 -10.41 29.32 7.82
N TYR A 616 -11.38 28.54 7.45
CA TYR A 616 -12.80 28.85 7.61
C TYR A 616 -13.48 27.83 8.50
N GLU A 617 -14.50 28.29 9.20
CA GLU A 617 -15.49 27.43 9.85
C GLU A 617 -16.84 27.63 9.14
N LEU A 618 -17.55 26.53 8.94
CA LEU A 618 -18.88 26.48 8.37
C LEU A 618 -19.81 25.67 9.26
N ALA A 619 -20.87 26.30 9.75
CA ALA A 619 -21.97 25.59 10.38
C ALA A 619 -23.05 25.20 9.37
N GLU A 620 -23.72 24.04 9.53
CA GLU A 620 -24.59 23.40 8.53
C GLU A 620 -25.71 24.33 8.16
N ASP A 621 -26.31 25.15 8.53
CA ASP A 621 -27.36 26.05 8.00
C ASP A 621 -26.86 27.44 7.66
N GLU A 622 -25.59 27.70 7.85
CA GLU A 622 -25.07 29.04 7.57
C GLU A 622 -24.87 29.26 6.08
N THR A 623 -25.15 30.45 5.63
CA THR A 623 -24.96 30.88 4.24
C THR A 623 -23.65 31.62 4.02
N THR A 624 -22.82 31.76 5.06
CA THR A 624 -21.54 32.47 5.03
C THR A 624 -20.44 31.66 5.71
N LEU A 625 -19.24 31.67 5.12
CA LEU A 625 -18.04 31.10 5.72
C LEU A 625 -17.49 32.07 6.78
N ARG A 626 -17.30 31.61 7.98
CA ARG A 626 -16.66 32.37 9.05
C ARG A 626 -15.14 32.17 8.99
N ARG A 627 -14.39 33.20 8.61
CA ARG A 627 -12.93 33.10 8.61
C ARG A 627 -12.42 33.08 10.05
N LEU A 628 -11.63 32.07 10.38
CA LEU A 628 -10.90 31.96 11.63
C LEU A 628 -9.58 32.74 11.49
N THR A 629 -9.22 33.48 12.51
CA THR A 629 -7.90 34.14 12.58
C THR A 629 -6.99 33.18 13.35
N SER A 630 -5.93 32.70 12.72
CA SER A 630 -4.87 32.01 13.45
C SER A 630 -4.34 32.96 14.54
N GLY A 631 -4.32 32.54 15.77
CA GLY A 631 -3.61 33.24 16.84
C GLY A 631 -2.19 33.47 16.36
N ALA A 632 -1.70 34.72 16.42
CA ALA A 632 -0.42 35.10 15.87
C ALA A 632 0.71 34.29 16.54
N GLY A 633 1.19 33.25 15.87
CA GLY A 633 2.50 32.68 16.16
C GLY A 633 3.60 33.72 15.95
N PRO A 634 4.77 33.62 16.57
CA PRO A 634 5.86 34.58 16.44
C PRO A 634 6.30 34.70 14.99
N GLY A 635 6.01 35.83 14.37
CA GLY A 635 6.21 36.13 12.98
C GLY A 635 7.62 35.85 12.51
N VAL A 636 7.71 34.97 11.53
CA VAL A 636 8.83 34.95 10.60
C VAL A 636 8.64 36.16 9.68
N ALA A 637 9.52 37.14 9.81
CA ALA A 637 9.52 38.33 9.03
C ALA A 637 9.56 38.00 7.54
N SER A 638 8.51 38.31 6.81
CA SER A 638 8.46 38.25 5.36
C SER A 638 9.56 39.13 4.77
N ASP A 639 10.57 38.51 4.20
CA ASP A 639 11.58 39.22 3.39
C ASP A 639 10.96 39.54 2.02
N ALA A 640 10.19 40.59 2.00
CA ALA A 640 9.65 41.20 0.79
C ALA A 640 10.76 42.01 0.11
N GLY A 641 11.49 41.41 -0.81
CA GLY A 641 12.42 42.18 -1.61
C GLY A 641 13.44 41.41 -2.40
N ARG A 642 13.04 40.64 -3.41
CA ARG A 642 13.90 40.39 -4.58
C ARG A 642 13.07 40.33 -5.86
N PRO A 643 13.45 41.07 -6.89
CA PRO A 643 12.68 41.12 -8.14
C PRO A 643 12.90 39.89 -8.99
N ALA A 644 11.83 39.40 -9.57
CA ALA A 644 11.81 38.33 -10.54
C ALA A 644 12.61 38.70 -11.79
N SER A 645 13.56 37.87 -12.18
CA SER A 645 14.18 37.93 -13.49
C SER A 645 13.35 37.19 -14.52
N ASP A 646 12.84 37.96 -15.45
CA ASP A 646 12.15 37.58 -16.68
C ASP A 646 12.99 36.67 -17.55
N SER A 647 12.50 35.51 -17.92
CA SER A 647 12.99 34.79 -19.10
C SER A 647 11.82 34.08 -19.80
N ARG A 648 11.25 34.82 -20.74
CA ARG A 648 10.36 34.29 -21.77
C ARG A 648 11.14 33.50 -22.79
N HIS A 649 10.72 32.29 -23.11
CA HIS A 649 10.86 31.75 -24.47
C HIS A 649 9.60 30.97 -24.87
N PRO A 650 9.21 31.06 -26.16
CA PRO A 650 7.86 30.75 -26.62
C PRO A 650 7.71 29.31 -27.08
N VAL A 651 6.52 28.80 -26.83
CA VAL A 651 6.03 27.53 -27.36
C VAL A 651 5.57 27.74 -28.81
N ALA A 652 6.15 26.99 -29.72
CA ALA A 652 5.61 26.84 -31.09
C ALA A 652 4.82 25.53 -31.13
N GLY A 653 3.57 25.65 -31.49
CA GLY A 653 2.71 24.51 -31.73
C GLY A 653 2.98 23.83 -33.07
N GLN A 654 2.62 22.56 -33.17
CA GLN A 654 2.23 21.98 -34.43
C GLN A 654 1.18 20.88 -34.22
N THR A 655 0.14 21.05 -34.94
CA THR A 655 -1.06 20.24 -35.17
C THR A 655 -0.80 19.09 -36.12
N ASP A 656 -1.83 18.19 -36.13
CA ASP A 656 -2.24 17.23 -37.20
C ASP A 656 -1.62 15.82 -37.06
N GLY A 657 -2.38 14.79 -37.24
CA GLY A 657 -3.69 14.54 -37.77
C GLY A 657 -3.99 13.04 -37.79
N ALA A 658 -5.23 12.75 -37.59
CA ALA A 658 -6.08 11.72 -38.21
C ALA A 658 -5.50 10.37 -38.68
N SER A 659 -6.05 9.26 -38.37
CA SER A 659 -7.33 8.71 -38.79
C SER A 659 -7.51 7.22 -38.49
N ARG A 660 -8.70 6.85 -38.07
CA ARG A 660 -9.62 5.84 -38.67
C ARG A 660 -9.27 4.36 -38.65
N ASP A 661 -10.29 3.71 -38.20
CA ASP A 661 -10.88 2.42 -38.55
C ASP A 661 -10.44 1.18 -37.77
N SER A 662 -11.32 0.76 -36.90
CA SER A 662 -11.95 -0.56 -37.06
C SER A 662 -13.11 -0.71 -36.05
N ALA A 663 -14.32 -0.53 -36.56
CA ALA A 663 -15.53 -1.12 -36.00
C ALA A 663 -15.57 -2.57 -36.43
N THR A 664 -15.78 -3.48 -35.50
CA THR A 664 -16.56 -4.73 -35.58
C THR A 664 -16.04 -5.76 -34.61
N ALA A 665 -16.65 -5.82 -33.43
CA ALA A 665 -16.73 -7.03 -32.60
C ALA A 665 -17.64 -6.76 -31.37
N GLY A 666 -18.83 -6.23 -31.58
CA GLY A 666 -19.75 -5.80 -30.50
C GLY A 666 -21.10 -6.52 -30.44
N GLU A 667 -21.29 -7.69 -31.06
CA GLU A 667 -22.62 -8.31 -31.11
C GLU A 667 -22.77 -9.72 -30.49
N ALA A 668 -21.77 -10.24 -29.78
CA ALA A 668 -21.85 -11.59 -29.22
C ALA A 668 -22.01 -11.66 -27.69
N LEU A 669 -22.16 -10.55 -26.98
CA LEU A 669 -22.22 -10.55 -25.48
C LEU A 669 -23.59 -10.18 -24.87
N ALA A 670 -24.64 -10.04 -25.66
CA ALA A 670 -25.94 -9.62 -25.13
C ALA A 670 -26.93 -10.78 -24.82
N ALA A 671 -26.52 -12.04 -24.87
CA ALA A 671 -27.41 -13.19 -24.78
C ALA A 671 -27.35 -14.00 -23.46
N ALA A 672 -26.70 -13.50 -22.42
CA ALA A 672 -26.59 -14.24 -21.15
C ALA A 672 -27.17 -13.51 -19.93
N ALA A 673 -28.04 -12.53 -20.12
CA ALA A 673 -28.74 -11.85 -19.01
C ALA A 673 -30.20 -12.27 -18.98
N GLY A 674 -30.49 -13.40 -18.31
CA GLY A 674 -31.89 -13.86 -18.23
C GLY A 674 -32.10 -15.09 -17.35
N ALA A 675 -31.68 -15.03 -16.07
CA ALA A 675 -32.27 -15.91 -15.03
C ALA A 675 -32.41 -15.09 -13.73
N PRO A 676 -33.49 -15.25 -12.96
CA PRO A 676 -33.65 -14.50 -11.71
C PRO A 676 -32.57 -14.92 -10.72
N ALA A 677 -31.86 -13.94 -10.15
CA ALA A 677 -30.84 -14.13 -9.14
C ALA A 677 -31.41 -14.86 -7.93
N ASN A 678 -30.75 -15.94 -7.53
CA ASN A 678 -30.99 -16.61 -6.25
C ASN A 678 -29.81 -16.23 -5.32
N PRO A 679 -29.95 -15.20 -4.47
CA PRO A 679 -28.82 -14.64 -3.70
C PRO A 679 -28.15 -15.65 -2.77
N ALA A 680 -28.92 -16.61 -2.24
CA ALA A 680 -28.35 -17.66 -1.37
C ALA A 680 -27.53 -18.68 -2.16
N GLY A 681 -27.94 -19.00 -3.41
CA GLY A 681 -27.20 -19.88 -4.30
C GLY A 681 -25.91 -19.24 -4.82
N ASP A 682 -25.92 -17.95 -5.08
CA ASP A 682 -24.76 -17.21 -5.57
C ASP A 682 -23.69 -17.07 -4.48
N LYS A 683 -24.07 -16.80 -3.24
CA LYS A 683 -23.14 -16.76 -2.09
C LYS A 683 -22.49 -18.14 -1.85
N GLN A 684 -23.28 -19.20 -1.90
CA GLN A 684 -22.75 -20.56 -1.72
C GLN A 684 -21.80 -20.96 -2.86
N ARG A 685 -22.11 -20.57 -4.09
CA ARG A 685 -21.25 -20.80 -5.26
C ARG A 685 -19.93 -20.03 -5.15
N LEU A 686 -19.96 -18.78 -4.65
CA LEU A 686 -18.79 -17.97 -4.44
C LEU A 686 -17.89 -18.53 -3.32
N LEU A 687 -18.47 -18.95 -2.20
CA LEU A 687 -17.72 -19.62 -1.12
C LEU A 687 -17.07 -20.92 -1.62
N GLN A 688 -17.80 -21.72 -2.42
CA GLN A 688 -17.27 -22.92 -3.04
C GLN A 688 -16.10 -22.58 -3.98
N PHE A 689 -16.23 -21.53 -4.78
CA PHE A 689 -15.14 -21.04 -5.65
C PHE A 689 -13.87 -20.77 -4.86
N TRP A 690 -13.93 -19.94 -3.81
CA TRP A 690 -12.75 -19.57 -3.04
C TRP A 690 -12.12 -20.76 -2.29
N ASN A 691 -12.93 -21.65 -1.76
CA ASN A 691 -12.41 -22.88 -1.16
C ASN A 691 -11.71 -23.77 -2.18
N THR A 692 -12.28 -23.90 -3.39
CA THR A 692 -11.67 -24.66 -4.49
C THR A 692 -10.39 -24.00 -4.99
N GLN A 693 -10.39 -22.67 -5.15
CA GLN A 693 -9.21 -21.88 -5.55
C GLN A 693 -8.06 -22.03 -4.53
N ARG A 694 -8.36 -21.91 -3.23
CA ARG A 694 -7.39 -22.11 -2.15
C ARG A 694 -6.83 -23.53 -2.15
N ALA A 695 -7.66 -24.53 -2.33
CA ALA A 695 -7.24 -25.92 -2.44
C ALA A 695 -6.36 -26.16 -3.68
N ALA A 696 -6.65 -25.50 -4.81
CA ALA A 696 -5.85 -25.56 -6.02
C ALA A 696 -4.45 -24.97 -5.81
N MET A 697 -4.39 -23.79 -5.18
CA MET A 697 -3.12 -23.12 -4.84
C MET A 697 -2.28 -23.96 -3.88
N ASN A 698 -2.91 -24.56 -2.85
CA ASN A 698 -2.22 -25.45 -1.92
C ASN A 698 -1.67 -26.69 -2.64
N ALA A 699 -2.48 -27.33 -3.50
CA ALA A 699 -2.04 -28.47 -4.29
C ALA A 699 -0.82 -28.13 -5.17
N MET A 700 -0.80 -26.95 -5.79
CA MET A 700 0.29 -26.50 -6.64
C MET A 700 1.53 -26.12 -5.84
N LYS A 701 1.39 -25.23 -4.84
CA LYS A 701 2.54 -24.60 -4.15
C LYS A 701 3.11 -25.45 -3.01
N VAL A 702 2.24 -26.09 -2.24
CA VAL A 702 2.64 -26.84 -1.02
C VAL A 702 2.82 -28.33 -1.31
N GLU A 703 1.76 -28.97 -1.84
CA GLU A 703 1.78 -30.41 -2.12
C GLU A 703 2.58 -30.75 -3.37
N ARG A 704 2.79 -29.79 -4.27
CA ARG A 704 3.44 -29.92 -5.58
C ARG A 704 2.78 -30.99 -6.47
N ASP A 705 1.48 -31.19 -6.27
CA ASP A 705 0.64 -32.06 -7.07
C ASP A 705 -0.06 -31.23 -8.17
N ASN A 706 0.69 -30.92 -9.25
CA ASN A 706 0.17 -30.17 -10.38
C ASN A 706 -1.01 -30.86 -11.07
N ALA A 707 -1.09 -32.20 -11.03
CA ALA A 707 -2.22 -32.92 -11.61
C ALA A 707 -3.52 -32.72 -10.79
N ARG A 708 -3.41 -32.66 -9.47
CA ARG A 708 -4.53 -32.29 -8.58
C ARG A 708 -4.89 -30.83 -8.74
N ALA A 709 -3.91 -29.93 -8.80
CA ALA A 709 -4.11 -28.50 -9.02
C ALA A 709 -4.88 -28.22 -10.32
N VAL A 710 -4.55 -28.89 -11.42
CA VAL A 710 -5.27 -28.78 -12.71
C VAL A 710 -6.76 -29.09 -12.55
N ARG A 711 -7.12 -30.15 -11.82
CA ARG A 711 -8.54 -30.48 -11.60
C ARG A 711 -9.25 -29.39 -10.81
N LEU A 712 -8.62 -28.92 -9.75
CA LEU A 712 -9.20 -27.90 -8.86
C LEU A 712 -9.31 -26.52 -9.55
N PHE A 713 -8.29 -26.12 -10.34
CA PHE A 713 -8.39 -24.86 -11.10
C PHE A 713 -9.47 -24.92 -12.18
N ARG A 714 -9.69 -26.06 -12.83
CA ARG A 714 -10.81 -26.25 -13.76
C ARG A 714 -12.16 -26.09 -13.04
N GLU A 715 -12.32 -26.71 -11.89
CA GLU A 715 -13.50 -26.56 -11.05
C GLU A 715 -13.69 -25.11 -10.59
N ALA A 716 -12.63 -24.43 -10.18
CA ALA A 716 -12.68 -23.01 -9.82
C ALA A 716 -13.15 -22.13 -10.99
N ILE A 717 -12.66 -22.39 -12.22
CA ILE A 717 -13.07 -21.66 -13.42
C ILE A 717 -14.56 -21.93 -13.78
N GLU A 718 -15.07 -23.13 -13.52
CA GLU A 718 -16.50 -23.43 -13.68
C GLU A 718 -17.37 -22.64 -12.68
N LEU A 719 -16.85 -22.47 -11.46
CA LEU A 719 -17.51 -21.69 -10.41
C LEU A 719 -17.42 -20.17 -10.66
N ASN A 720 -16.27 -19.68 -11.09
CA ASN A 720 -16.04 -18.29 -11.46
C ASN A 720 -15.28 -18.17 -12.80
N PRO A 721 -16.01 -18.10 -13.93
CA PRO A 721 -15.39 -18.03 -15.27
C PRO A 721 -14.58 -16.77 -15.56
N ARG A 722 -14.71 -15.71 -14.77
CA ARG A 722 -14.01 -14.44 -14.94
C ARG A 722 -12.75 -14.31 -14.10
N HIS A 723 -12.44 -15.30 -13.28
CA HIS A 723 -11.26 -15.23 -12.42
C HIS A 723 -9.97 -15.48 -13.22
N GLU A 724 -9.15 -14.46 -13.35
CA GLU A 724 -7.94 -14.43 -14.18
C GLU A 724 -6.87 -15.38 -13.64
N ASP A 725 -6.60 -15.32 -12.34
CA ASP A 725 -5.55 -16.13 -11.71
C ASP A 725 -5.81 -17.63 -11.82
N SER A 726 -7.08 -18.08 -11.73
CA SER A 726 -7.39 -19.49 -11.94
C SER A 726 -6.98 -19.97 -13.33
N ARG A 727 -7.17 -19.15 -14.37
CA ARG A 727 -6.75 -19.48 -15.76
C ARG A 727 -5.24 -19.43 -15.90
N TYR A 728 -4.59 -18.43 -15.31
CA TYR A 728 -3.14 -18.29 -15.32
C TYR A 728 -2.46 -19.49 -14.69
N TYR A 729 -2.81 -19.84 -13.45
CA TYR A 729 -2.23 -20.97 -12.75
C TYR A 729 -2.64 -22.31 -13.35
N LEU A 730 -3.83 -22.41 -13.95
CA LEU A 730 -4.19 -23.60 -14.75
C LEU A 730 -3.22 -23.79 -15.90
N GLY A 731 -2.89 -22.71 -16.65
CA GLY A 731 -1.91 -22.76 -17.73
C GLY A 731 -0.54 -23.23 -17.27
N LEU A 732 -0.03 -22.72 -16.13
CA LEU A 732 1.23 -23.14 -15.54
C LEU A 732 1.23 -24.63 -15.13
N CYS A 733 0.19 -25.08 -14.45
CA CYS A 733 0.08 -26.48 -14.01
C CYS A 733 -0.03 -27.44 -15.21
N LEU A 734 -0.80 -27.07 -16.25
CA LEU A 734 -0.93 -27.86 -17.48
C LEU A 734 0.41 -27.99 -18.22
N ALA A 735 1.15 -26.89 -18.36
CA ALA A 735 2.50 -26.92 -18.93
C ALA A 735 3.45 -27.84 -18.11
N SER A 736 3.36 -27.77 -16.78
CA SER A 736 4.19 -28.59 -15.87
C SER A 736 3.88 -30.09 -15.95
N VAL A 737 2.62 -30.48 -16.23
CA VAL A 737 2.25 -31.88 -16.43
C VAL A 737 2.39 -32.35 -17.90
N GLY A 738 2.85 -31.48 -18.81
CA GLY A 738 3.10 -31.79 -20.21
C GLY A 738 1.89 -31.67 -21.14
N ASP A 739 0.75 -31.14 -20.64
CA ASP A 739 -0.42 -30.85 -21.47
C ASP A 739 -0.26 -29.43 -22.10
N VAL A 740 0.57 -29.35 -23.13
CA VAL A 740 0.95 -28.09 -23.79
C VAL A 740 -0.25 -27.43 -24.46
N ASP A 741 -1.07 -28.21 -25.16
CA ASP A 741 -2.21 -27.68 -25.89
C ASP A 741 -3.26 -27.14 -24.91
N GLY A 742 -3.47 -27.84 -23.79
CA GLY A 742 -4.33 -27.38 -22.71
C GLY A 742 -3.80 -26.09 -22.03
N ALA A 743 -2.48 -26.00 -21.84
CA ALA A 743 -1.84 -24.82 -21.25
C ALA A 743 -2.03 -23.57 -22.14
N LEU A 744 -1.76 -23.71 -23.43
CA LEU A 744 -1.97 -22.65 -24.42
C LEU A 744 -3.42 -22.21 -24.48
N ALA A 745 -4.37 -23.15 -24.49
CA ALA A 745 -5.80 -22.85 -24.51
C ALA A 745 -6.27 -22.09 -23.23
N ALA A 746 -5.75 -22.49 -22.04
CA ALA A 746 -6.07 -21.78 -20.81
C ALA A 746 -5.57 -20.33 -20.80
N LEU A 747 -4.34 -20.11 -21.29
CA LEU A 747 -3.73 -18.78 -21.41
C LEU A 747 -4.37 -17.94 -22.52
N GLU A 748 -4.78 -18.55 -23.65
CA GLU A 748 -5.59 -17.86 -24.67
C GLU A 748 -6.95 -17.42 -24.12
N GLY A 749 -7.58 -18.26 -23.29
CA GLY A 749 -8.81 -17.88 -22.60
C GLY A 749 -8.61 -16.71 -21.64
N LEU A 750 -7.42 -16.57 -21.05
CA LEU A 750 -7.07 -15.41 -20.23
C LEU A 750 -6.80 -14.17 -21.10
N GLN A 751 -6.11 -14.29 -22.22
CA GLN A 751 -5.92 -13.19 -23.17
C GLN A 751 -7.24 -12.65 -23.74
N GLN A 752 -8.23 -13.53 -23.94
CA GLN A 752 -9.58 -13.12 -24.39
C GLN A 752 -10.34 -12.42 -23.25
N LEU A 753 -10.17 -12.86 -22.02
CA LEU A 753 -10.81 -12.26 -20.85
C LEU A 753 -10.20 -10.88 -20.54
N ASN A 754 -8.86 -10.79 -20.56
CA ASN A 754 -8.10 -9.57 -20.34
C ASN A 754 -6.98 -9.41 -21.39
N PRO A 755 -7.23 -8.73 -22.52
CA PRO A 755 -6.25 -8.48 -23.58
C PRO A 755 -5.05 -7.62 -23.14
N GLN A 756 -5.14 -6.93 -22.00
CA GLN A 756 -4.07 -6.10 -21.43
C GLN A 756 -3.22 -6.85 -20.40
N SER A 757 -3.52 -8.09 -20.10
CA SER A 757 -2.73 -8.91 -19.19
C SER A 757 -1.37 -9.26 -19.80
N HIS A 758 -0.32 -8.51 -19.48
CA HIS A 758 1.04 -8.82 -19.94
C HIS A 758 1.48 -10.22 -19.52
N ARG A 759 1.10 -10.67 -18.31
CA ARG A 759 1.39 -12.02 -17.77
C ARG A 759 0.83 -13.13 -18.66
N ALA A 760 -0.39 -12.94 -19.19
CA ALA A 760 -1.02 -13.91 -20.09
C ALA A 760 -0.26 -14.04 -21.40
N TRP A 761 0.12 -12.92 -22.01
CA TRP A 761 0.89 -12.87 -23.25
C TRP A 761 2.29 -13.44 -23.07
N GLN A 762 2.98 -13.06 -21.99
CA GLN A 762 4.31 -13.56 -21.66
C GLN A 762 4.30 -15.06 -21.45
N GLN A 763 3.45 -15.57 -20.58
CA GLN A 763 3.42 -16.99 -20.25
C GLN A 763 2.99 -17.85 -21.45
N TRP A 764 2.06 -17.37 -22.27
CA TRP A 764 1.70 -18.02 -23.53
C TRP A 764 2.93 -18.10 -24.46
N GLY A 765 3.64 -17.00 -24.63
CA GLY A 765 4.86 -16.94 -25.44
C GLY A 765 5.97 -17.86 -24.93
N VAL A 766 6.18 -17.92 -23.61
CA VAL A 766 7.15 -18.81 -22.95
C VAL A 766 6.82 -20.27 -23.23
N VAL A 767 5.57 -20.69 -22.97
CA VAL A 767 5.12 -22.07 -23.21
C VAL A 767 5.24 -22.43 -24.69
N ARG A 768 4.83 -21.51 -25.56
CA ARG A 768 4.93 -21.74 -27.01
C ARG A 768 6.38 -21.89 -27.48
N ALA A 769 7.30 -21.06 -26.95
CA ALA A 769 8.73 -21.13 -27.27
C ALA A 769 9.39 -22.40 -26.73
N GLN A 770 9.06 -22.81 -25.49
CA GLN A 770 9.62 -23.97 -24.82
C GLN A 770 9.29 -25.28 -25.58
N PHE A 771 8.07 -25.38 -26.08
CA PHE A 771 7.55 -26.56 -26.77
C PHE A 771 7.43 -26.38 -28.28
N ALA A 772 8.17 -25.42 -28.86
CA ALA A 772 8.15 -25.16 -30.30
C ALA A 772 8.57 -26.37 -31.12
N ARG A 773 7.83 -26.71 -32.15
CA ARG A 773 8.06 -27.85 -33.07
C ARG A 773 8.58 -27.40 -34.42
N ASN A 774 8.50 -26.10 -34.72
CA ASN A 774 8.90 -25.51 -35.99
C ASN A 774 9.09 -24.00 -35.85
N ASP A 775 9.60 -23.35 -36.91
CA ASP A 775 9.81 -21.89 -36.93
C ASP A 775 8.52 -21.06 -36.78
N ALA A 776 7.37 -21.58 -37.20
CA ALA A 776 6.09 -20.89 -37.02
C ALA A 776 5.67 -20.79 -35.55
N ASP A 777 5.97 -21.81 -34.76
CA ASP A 777 5.75 -21.79 -33.32
C ASP A 777 6.65 -20.75 -32.63
N LEU A 778 7.92 -20.66 -33.03
CA LEU A 778 8.84 -19.65 -32.54
C LEU A 778 8.42 -18.23 -32.96
N ALA A 779 7.93 -18.04 -34.18
CA ALA A 779 7.43 -16.76 -34.62
C ALA A 779 6.17 -16.31 -33.84
N ALA A 780 5.26 -17.24 -33.54
CA ALA A 780 4.09 -16.95 -32.74
C ALA A 780 4.48 -16.59 -31.29
N ALA A 781 5.46 -17.32 -30.73
CA ALA A 781 5.99 -17.00 -29.40
C ALA A 781 6.63 -15.61 -29.36
N GLU A 782 7.42 -15.26 -30.38
CA GLU A 782 8.03 -13.93 -30.51
C GLU A 782 6.97 -12.82 -30.52
N GLN A 783 5.90 -12.96 -31.31
CA GLN A 783 4.79 -11.99 -31.34
C GLN A 783 4.12 -11.81 -29.97
N ALA A 784 3.86 -12.90 -29.26
CA ALA A 784 3.23 -12.84 -27.96
C ALA A 784 4.15 -12.18 -26.91
N LEU A 785 5.43 -12.51 -26.92
CA LEU A 785 6.43 -11.91 -26.01
C LEU A 785 6.67 -10.42 -26.32
N GLU A 786 6.68 -10.03 -27.60
CA GLU A 786 6.72 -8.62 -27.98
C GLU A 786 5.48 -7.88 -27.51
N ARG A 787 4.31 -8.51 -27.58
CA ARG A 787 3.09 -7.91 -27.04
C ARG A 787 3.15 -7.79 -25.52
N ALA A 788 3.66 -8.79 -24.81
CA ALA A 788 3.89 -8.73 -23.37
C ALA A 788 4.82 -7.58 -22.98
N HIS A 789 5.95 -7.44 -23.71
CA HIS A 789 6.92 -6.36 -23.49
C HIS A 789 6.33 -4.97 -23.79
N GLN A 790 5.49 -4.82 -24.83
CA GLN A 790 4.77 -3.58 -25.10
C GLN A 790 3.79 -3.20 -23.98
N LEU A 791 3.14 -4.17 -23.37
CA LEU A 791 2.20 -3.96 -22.28
C LEU A 791 2.90 -3.67 -20.96
N ASN A 792 4.06 -4.26 -20.73
CA ASN A 792 4.92 -4.00 -19.59
C ASN A 792 6.40 -3.98 -20.01
N PRO A 793 6.93 -2.81 -20.41
CA PRO A 793 8.32 -2.68 -20.87
C PRO A 793 9.36 -2.92 -19.78
N GLU A 794 8.99 -2.85 -18.52
CA GLU A 794 9.90 -2.97 -17.38
C GLU A 794 10.17 -4.43 -17.02
N GLU A 795 9.32 -5.35 -17.45
CA GLU A 795 9.53 -6.76 -17.17
C GLU A 795 10.57 -7.40 -18.11
N THR A 796 11.66 -7.85 -17.52
CA THR A 796 12.82 -8.40 -18.24
C THR A 796 12.65 -9.84 -18.68
N GLY A 797 11.69 -10.57 -18.12
CA GLY A 797 11.41 -11.95 -18.44
C GLY A 797 11.07 -12.14 -19.93
N ALA A 798 10.22 -11.25 -20.46
CA ALA A 798 9.88 -11.27 -21.90
C ALA A 798 11.10 -11.01 -22.78
N LEU A 799 11.97 -10.06 -22.42
CA LEU A 799 13.19 -9.73 -23.17
C LEU A 799 14.21 -10.88 -23.19
N LEU A 800 14.38 -11.57 -22.08
CA LEU A 800 15.26 -12.75 -22.00
C LEU A 800 14.77 -13.84 -22.96
N VAL A 801 13.49 -14.19 -22.90
CA VAL A 801 12.94 -15.24 -23.77
C VAL A 801 12.90 -14.81 -25.23
N LEU A 802 12.67 -13.52 -25.54
CA LEU A 802 12.83 -12.98 -26.90
C LEU A 802 14.26 -13.17 -27.43
N GLY A 803 15.28 -12.97 -26.58
CA GLY A 803 16.68 -13.24 -26.90
C GLY A 803 16.92 -14.73 -27.19
N GLU A 804 16.34 -15.62 -26.38
CA GLU A 804 16.41 -17.07 -26.58
C GLU A 804 15.71 -17.52 -27.89
N VAL A 805 14.54 -16.99 -28.17
CA VAL A 805 13.80 -17.26 -29.42
C VAL A 805 14.60 -16.78 -30.62
N ALA A 806 15.21 -15.59 -30.55
CA ALA A 806 16.07 -15.09 -31.61
C ALA A 806 17.28 -15.99 -31.87
N LEU A 807 17.90 -16.56 -30.79
CA LEU A 807 18.98 -17.56 -30.91
C LEU A 807 18.49 -18.83 -31.58
N LEU A 808 17.34 -19.36 -31.19
CA LEU A 808 16.75 -20.58 -31.78
C LEU A 808 16.42 -20.41 -33.27
N ARG A 809 16.08 -19.19 -33.70
CA ARG A 809 15.83 -18.80 -35.09
C ARG A 809 17.10 -18.42 -35.85
N GLY A 810 18.28 -18.45 -35.19
CA GLY A 810 19.57 -18.13 -35.82
C GLY A 810 19.81 -16.62 -36.04
N ASN A 811 18.99 -15.75 -35.48
CA ASN A 811 19.16 -14.29 -35.58
C ASN A 811 20.03 -13.76 -34.45
N LEU A 812 21.37 -13.94 -34.61
CA LEU A 812 22.34 -13.61 -33.56
C LEU A 812 22.37 -12.10 -33.23
N LYS A 813 22.10 -11.23 -34.22
CA LYS A 813 22.09 -9.78 -34.01
C LYS A 813 20.92 -9.37 -33.13
N LEU A 814 19.71 -9.86 -33.43
CA LEU A 814 18.51 -9.57 -32.64
C LEU A 814 18.63 -10.18 -31.25
N ALA A 815 19.25 -11.38 -31.15
CA ALA A 815 19.51 -12.02 -29.87
C ALA A 815 20.39 -11.13 -28.96
N GLU A 816 21.52 -10.61 -29.49
CA GLU A 816 22.37 -9.71 -28.71
C GLU A 816 21.63 -8.43 -28.31
N GLU A 817 20.85 -7.84 -29.18
CA GLU A 817 20.05 -6.64 -28.88
C GLU A 817 19.08 -6.88 -27.73
N ARG A 818 18.30 -7.97 -27.76
CA ARG A 818 17.31 -8.32 -26.72
C ARG A 818 17.98 -8.73 -25.41
N LEU A 819 19.04 -9.53 -25.45
CA LEU A 819 19.79 -9.96 -24.27
C LEU A 819 20.57 -8.79 -23.64
N ALA A 820 21.07 -7.85 -24.44
CA ALA A 820 21.70 -6.64 -23.93
C ALA A 820 20.67 -5.75 -23.17
N ALA A 821 19.47 -5.59 -23.75
CA ALA A 821 18.38 -4.90 -23.07
C ALA A 821 18.00 -5.62 -21.76
N ALA A 822 17.83 -6.94 -21.80
CA ALA A 822 17.49 -7.73 -20.60
C ALA A 822 18.56 -7.59 -19.48
N THR A 823 19.86 -7.63 -19.83
CA THR A 823 20.95 -7.52 -18.85
C THR A 823 21.20 -6.10 -18.41
N HIS A 824 20.80 -5.09 -19.19
CA HIS A 824 20.83 -3.69 -18.78
C HIS A 824 19.74 -3.38 -17.76
N THR A 825 18.54 -3.89 -18.00
CA THR A 825 17.39 -3.68 -17.12
C THR A 825 17.46 -4.57 -15.86
N ASN A 826 18.05 -5.77 -15.95
CA ASN A 826 18.22 -6.69 -14.84
C ASN A 826 19.66 -7.19 -14.69
N PRO A 827 20.48 -6.62 -13.80
CA PRO A 827 21.86 -7.06 -13.53
C PRO A 827 21.96 -8.45 -12.92
N LYS A 828 20.87 -9.04 -12.49
CA LYS A 828 20.79 -10.43 -11.96
C LYS A 828 20.33 -11.44 -13.00
N ALA A 829 20.17 -11.04 -14.25
CA ALA A 829 19.74 -11.90 -15.35
C ALA A 829 20.84 -12.91 -15.76
N VAL A 830 21.06 -13.95 -14.94
CA VAL A 830 22.09 -15.00 -15.18
C VAL A 830 22.01 -15.56 -16.60
N GLY A 831 20.78 -15.92 -17.04
CA GLY A 831 20.55 -16.43 -18.39
C GLY A 831 20.96 -15.45 -19.47
N GLY A 832 20.68 -14.15 -19.27
CA GLY A 832 21.06 -13.07 -20.17
C GLY A 832 22.57 -12.94 -20.34
N PHE A 833 23.30 -12.88 -19.23
CA PHE A 833 24.77 -12.84 -19.24
C PHE A 833 25.38 -14.10 -19.83
N PHE A 834 24.86 -15.28 -19.47
CA PHE A 834 25.32 -16.56 -20.01
C PHE A 834 25.17 -16.61 -21.54
N LEU A 835 24.02 -16.21 -22.08
CA LEU A 835 23.74 -16.24 -23.50
C LEU A 835 24.49 -15.16 -24.26
N ARG A 836 24.77 -14.00 -23.67
CA ARG A 836 25.68 -13.00 -24.22
C ARG A 836 27.12 -13.53 -24.27
N GLY A 837 27.54 -14.27 -23.28
CA GLY A 837 28.81 -15.01 -23.31
C GLY A 837 28.89 -16.00 -24.47
N TYR A 838 27.81 -16.72 -24.75
CA TYR A 838 27.73 -17.58 -25.93
C TYR A 838 27.87 -16.81 -27.25
N LEU A 839 27.15 -15.68 -27.40
CA LEU A 839 27.23 -14.86 -28.61
C LEU A 839 28.65 -14.31 -28.85
N ALA A 840 29.32 -13.82 -27.81
CA ALA A 840 30.72 -13.37 -27.89
C ALA A 840 31.66 -14.52 -28.29
N TRP A 841 31.51 -15.71 -27.71
CA TRP A 841 32.29 -16.88 -28.09
C TRP A 841 32.05 -17.30 -29.54
N LYS A 842 30.82 -17.30 -29.98
CA LYS A 842 30.43 -17.60 -31.36
C LYS A 842 31.01 -16.60 -32.37
N GLY A 843 31.13 -15.33 -31.94
CA GLY A 843 31.78 -14.25 -32.70
C GLY A 843 33.32 -14.32 -32.69
N GLY A 844 33.92 -15.27 -31.98
CA GLY A 844 35.39 -15.44 -31.87
C GLY A 844 36.05 -14.60 -30.80
N ASP A 845 35.31 -13.83 -30.01
CA ASP A 845 35.82 -13.02 -28.90
C ASP A 845 35.80 -13.80 -27.58
N ALA A 846 36.86 -14.55 -27.35
CA ALA A 846 37.03 -15.37 -26.14
C ALA A 846 37.23 -14.52 -24.88
N ALA A 847 37.68 -13.27 -24.98
CA ALA A 847 37.84 -12.38 -23.83
C ALA A 847 36.48 -11.84 -23.36
N ALA A 848 35.66 -11.33 -24.29
CA ALA A 848 34.30 -10.90 -24.00
C ALA A 848 33.44 -12.08 -23.50
N ALA A 849 33.60 -13.29 -24.08
CA ALA A 849 32.89 -14.47 -23.61
C ALA A 849 33.16 -14.80 -22.12
N ARG A 850 34.45 -14.75 -21.72
CA ARG A 850 34.83 -14.94 -20.31
C ARG A 850 34.28 -13.83 -19.40
N HIS A 851 34.33 -12.59 -19.85
CA HIS A 851 33.79 -11.46 -19.10
C HIS A 851 32.29 -11.66 -18.80
N TRP A 852 31.49 -12.02 -19.81
CA TRP A 852 30.06 -12.26 -19.61
C TRP A 852 29.76 -13.50 -18.71
N LEU A 853 30.58 -14.56 -18.80
CA LEU A 853 30.46 -15.68 -17.88
C LEU A 853 30.82 -15.29 -16.43
N GLU A 854 31.78 -14.40 -16.25
CA GLU A 854 32.10 -13.84 -14.93
C GLU A 854 30.95 -12.99 -14.37
N GLN A 855 30.28 -12.21 -15.21
CA GLN A 855 29.05 -11.47 -14.83
C GLN A 855 27.91 -12.44 -14.49
N ALA A 856 27.70 -13.48 -15.29
CA ALA A 856 26.70 -14.52 -14.99
C ALA A 856 26.98 -15.20 -13.64
N ARG A 857 28.27 -15.47 -13.35
CA ARG A 857 28.68 -16.06 -12.08
C ARG A 857 28.47 -15.12 -10.90
N ALA A 858 28.75 -13.85 -11.08
CA ALA A 858 28.48 -12.83 -10.06
C ALA A 858 26.97 -12.73 -9.76
N ALA A 859 26.14 -12.82 -10.80
CA ALA A 859 24.68 -12.79 -10.67
C ALA A 859 24.09 -14.05 -9.98
N LEU A 860 24.80 -15.20 -9.99
CA LEU A 860 24.37 -16.42 -9.29
C LEU A 860 24.42 -16.31 -7.76
N GLY A 861 25.21 -15.36 -7.22
CA GLY A 861 25.42 -15.22 -5.79
C GLY A 861 26.33 -16.29 -5.14
N PRO A 862 26.75 -16.08 -3.88
CA PRO A 862 27.73 -16.94 -3.22
C PRO A 862 27.22 -18.34 -2.85
N ASP A 863 25.91 -18.52 -2.69
CA ASP A 863 25.28 -19.78 -2.23
C ASP A 863 24.83 -20.69 -3.36
N TRP A 864 25.10 -20.31 -4.62
CA TRP A 864 24.70 -21.14 -5.76
C TRP A 864 25.54 -22.42 -5.87
N GLN A 865 24.86 -23.57 -6.02
CA GLN A 865 25.48 -24.84 -6.32
C GLN A 865 24.88 -25.45 -7.61
N PRO A 866 25.71 -26.08 -8.49
CA PRO A 866 25.19 -26.69 -9.70
C PRO A 866 24.16 -27.81 -9.41
N LYS A 867 23.09 -27.88 -10.19
CA LYS A 867 22.13 -28.99 -10.12
C LYS A 867 22.85 -30.33 -10.45
N GLY A 868 23.17 -31.09 -9.43
CA GLY A 868 23.90 -32.36 -9.56
C GLY A 868 24.61 -32.82 -8.27
N ALA A 869 24.78 -31.89 -7.31
CA ALA A 869 25.25 -32.22 -5.97
C ALA A 869 24.03 -32.48 -5.08
N THR A 870 23.60 -33.70 -5.01
CA THR A 870 22.47 -34.14 -4.15
C THR A 870 22.85 -34.06 -2.69
N SER A 871 22.27 -33.14 -1.95
CA SER A 871 21.99 -33.34 -0.54
C SER A 871 20.47 -33.11 -0.33
N GLU A 872 19.84 -34.02 0.37
CA GLU A 872 18.38 -34.08 0.62
C GLU A 872 17.80 -32.83 1.33
N GLY A 873 18.63 -31.85 1.71
CA GLY A 873 18.24 -30.59 2.36
C GLY A 873 17.90 -29.45 1.41
N ASP A 874 18.40 -29.42 0.17
CA ASP A 874 18.37 -28.27 -0.73
C ASP A 874 17.16 -28.19 -1.67
N VAL A 875 16.21 -29.13 -1.57
CA VAL A 875 15.04 -29.19 -2.47
C VAL A 875 14.00 -28.10 -2.16
N LYS A 876 14.13 -27.41 -1.05
CA LYS A 876 13.11 -26.43 -0.61
C LYS A 876 13.25 -25.02 -1.17
N GLN A 877 14.36 -24.65 -1.81
CA GLN A 877 14.63 -23.24 -2.09
C GLN A 877 14.60 -22.77 -3.56
N LYS A 878 14.49 -23.66 -4.56
CA LYS A 878 14.49 -23.23 -5.97
C LYS A 878 13.58 -24.07 -6.84
N GLN A 879 12.30 -23.81 -6.83
CA GLN A 879 11.39 -24.19 -7.91
C GLN A 879 10.46 -23.04 -8.29
N HIS A 880 11.02 -21.87 -8.69
CA HIS A 880 10.47 -21.22 -9.85
C HIS A 880 10.93 -22.05 -11.04
N VAL A 881 10.02 -22.77 -11.64
CA VAL A 881 10.25 -23.42 -12.93
C VAL A 881 10.29 -22.28 -13.95
N GLU A 882 11.47 -21.69 -14.13
CA GLU A 882 11.74 -20.85 -15.27
C GLU A 882 11.66 -21.75 -16.49
N THR A 883 10.58 -21.59 -17.24
CA THR A 883 10.19 -22.46 -18.36
C THR A 883 10.77 -22.01 -19.68
N SER A 884 11.79 -21.14 -19.67
CA SER A 884 12.39 -20.65 -20.91
C SER A 884 13.09 -21.76 -21.72
N PRO A 885 13.08 -21.70 -23.05
CA PRO A 885 13.57 -22.79 -23.89
C PRO A 885 15.07 -23.11 -23.72
N LEU A 886 15.89 -22.17 -23.28
CA LEU A 886 17.32 -22.34 -23.06
C LEU A 886 17.72 -22.39 -21.57
N ASN A 887 16.77 -22.29 -20.69
CA ASN A 887 16.98 -22.44 -19.24
C ASN A 887 17.78 -23.70 -18.86
N PRO A 888 17.54 -24.90 -19.44
CA PRO A 888 18.31 -26.11 -19.08
C PRO A 888 19.81 -25.98 -19.27
N PHE A 889 20.29 -25.08 -20.13
CA PHE A 889 21.72 -24.91 -20.41
C PHE A 889 22.39 -23.98 -19.41
N TRP A 890 21.80 -22.84 -19.07
CA TRP A 890 22.38 -21.90 -18.14
C TRP A 890 22.08 -22.25 -16.66
N SER A 891 20.97 -22.93 -16.38
CA SER A 891 20.67 -23.41 -15.03
C SER A 891 21.51 -24.63 -14.61
N ALA A 892 22.02 -25.38 -15.58
CA ALA A 892 22.92 -26.54 -15.34
C ALA A 892 24.41 -26.17 -15.40
N TRP A 893 24.75 -24.91 -15.69
CA TRP A 893 26.13 -24.47 -15.77
C TRP A 893 26.83 -24.55 -14.41
N ASP A 894 28.11 -25.02 -14.42
CA ASP A 894 28.91 -25.26 -13.22
C ASP A 894 29.63 -24.00 -12.67
N GLY A 895 29.32 -22.84 -13.21
CA GLY A 895 29.92 -21.58 -12.80
C GLY A 895 31.37 -21.36 -13.26
N GLN A 896 31.93 -22.27 -14.10
CA GLN A 896 33.31 -22.12 -14.60
C GLN A 896 33.35 -21.24 -15.86
N PRO A 897 34.26 -20.25 -15.92
CA PRO A 897 34.33 -19.31 -17.06
C PRO A 897 35.15 -19.87 -18.23
N GLU A 898 34.94 -21.13 -18.61
CA GLU A 898 35.60 -21.77 -19.77
C GLU A 898 34.66 -21.86 -20.98
N PRO A 899 34.68 -20.90 -21.92
CA PRO A 899 33.67 -20.79 -22.98
C PRO A 899 33.48 -22.05 -23.82
N ALA A 900 34.58 -22.65 -24.29
CA ALA A 900 34.48 -23.78 -25.19
C ALA A 900 33.80 -25.01 -24.55
N ARG A 901 34.03 -25.26 -23.26
CA ARG A 901 33.39 -26.35 -22.53
C ARG A 901 31.94 -25.98 -22.18
N THR A 902 31.74 -24.75 -21.72
CA THR A 902 30.43 -24.24 -21.26
C THR A 902 29.39 -24.24 -22.36
N PHE A 903 29.76 -23.81 -23.58
CA PHE A 903 28.85 -23.64 -24.69
C PHE A 903 28.69 -24.81 -25.64
N ALA A 904 29.45 -25.89 -25.50
CA ALA A 904 29.42 -27.06 -26.42
C ALA A 904 28.02 -27.69 -26.53
N ALA A 905 27.32 -27.86 -25.40
CA ALA A 905 25.98 -28.42 -25.38
C ALA A 905 24.94 -27.48 -25.99
N LEU A 906 25.01 -26.18 -25.69
CA LEU A 906 24.16 -25.14 -26.24
C LEU A 906 24.35 -25.02 -27.76
N GLU A 907 25.59 -25.00 -28.26
CA GLU A 907 25.92 -24.99 -29.69
C GLU A 907 25.29 -26.19 -30.40
N THR A 908 25.40 -27.38 -29.80
CA THR A 908 24.80 -28.61 -30.35
C THR A 908 23.25 -28.50 -30.43
N ARG A 909 22.62 -27.86 -29.44
CA ARG A 909 21.15 -27.63 -29.44
C ARG A 909 20.75 -26.65 -30.55
N LEU A 910 21.48 -25.54 -30.67
CA LEU A 910 21.17 -24.48 -31.64
C LEU A 910 21.44 -24.86 -33.10
N GLN A 911 22.25 -25.90 -33.34
CA GLN A 911 22.50 -26.48 -34.70
C GLN A 911 21.38 -27.43 -35.16
N ARG A 912 20.50 -27.89 -34.26
CA ARG A 912 19.35 -28.71 -34.59
C ARG A 912 18.15 -27.84 -34.97
N PRO A 913 17.35 -28.19 -35.96
CA PRO A 913 16.08 -27.50 -36.20
C PRO A 913 15.20 -27.62 -34.95
N PRO A 914 14.32 -26.66 -34.73
CA PRO A 914 13.41 -26.62 -33.58
C PRO A 914 12.56 -27.86 -33.46
#